data_639b560a37d871ee287d4549dd482d05
#
_entry.id   639b560a37d871ee287d4549dd482d05
#
_cell.length_a   1.000
_cell.length_b   1.000
_cell.length_c   1.000
_cell.angle_alpha   90.00
_cell.angle_beta   90.00
_cell.angle_gamma   90.00
#
_symmetry.space_group_name_H-M   'P 1'
#
loop_
_entity.id
_entity.type
_entity.pdbx_description
1 polymer ?
#
loop_
_entity_poly.entity_id
_entity_poly.type
_entity_poly.pdbx_seq_one_letter_code
_entity_poly.pdbx_strand_id
1 'polypeptide(L)'
;MPRGVGQFAALTSLSVLALAGTLHAQDFEGKNISEVTIRYRGAKTVDEDRLRNLMASKAGTTYRAESLDNDIKSLYESGLVDDVRFLAEPVGGSVKLIAEVTTRPGLGGVGFVGNTIFTDQKLAKESKMKAGGALSDEQILEARRNIEKYYQGSGYPDVTVTHRTQATGQEGLSDLIFVIDEGAKNEVRKIRFEGNNTFTDPELRKEMKVKEKGWFSWLTKSGRFESNQLDTDLDTILDYYRGKGYLRASSPGIRREPVGDGRVDLVIPINEGEKYTVAGVGFGRMTVFKPEELYPSLTLTGDAAYSSKKMRADITTIRSFYGSRGYADALVTPDIRDAGPNRVSITYRITEGARFRVGRVNIAGNTKTQDKVIRREIPLKPGDQFNSVELDTTKARLENLQYFSDVQATGSPGGSGYRDVNVLVEEKATGSVGVGVGFSSIDSIVGFVTLEQSNFDLFNPWNFTGGGQRFAMSLRAGSERSEFSVSLTEPWFLDQQLALGGEIFYKQSTYFSDFYEQTNLGAAVSLRKPLGKKSSLKGEYRLENIKIDSEIGNSDYDINNDNIDDGNNSELSEKSIGGDFLRSALAANYIYDSRDSGILARSGHKVDLGLTLAGGVIGGDVDTITFSAQGQKFWNLKWDSILSVPGELAFVDNVNGDEIPIFERMFLGGGRTLRGFEFRDVGPRDKKGYTNEVFGGNSLGFISVEYTVPIIETVRAAVFSDSGFVNADSWDLSPSDIYTDIGVGIRLKLPISPLPLALDYAIPISSPDKEADNGGQFNFSLSSQF
;
A
#
# COMPACT_ATOMS: atom_id res chain seq x y z
N MET A 1 -71.09 14.52 -16.75
CA MET A 1 -72.04 15.42 -17.42
C MET A 1 -71.94 16.83 -16.82
N PRO A 2 -72.04 17.92 -17.57
CA PRO A 2 -71.90 18.12 -19.01
C PRO A 2 -70.74 19.09 -19.35
N ARG A 3 -70.12 19.04 -20.48
CA ARG A 3 -70.28 19.72 -21.78
C ARG A 3 -70.21 21.27 -21.72
N GLY A 4 -69.28 21.85 -22.44
CA GLY A 4 -69.26 23.23 -22.87
C GLY A 4 -68.22 23.45 -23.99
N VAL A 5 -68.69 23.49 -25.19
CA VAL A 5 -68.12 23.77 -26.51
C VAL A 5 -68.10 25.28 -26.76
N GLY A 6 -67.19 25.81 -27.48
CA GLY A 6 -67.19 27.16 -28.03
C GLY A 6 -65.85 27.53 -28.64
N GLN A 7 -65.54 27.30 -29.84
CA GLN A 7 -65.72 27.94 -31.14
C GLN A 7 -64.85 29.20 -31.33
N PHE A 8 -63.90 29.04 -32.31
CA PHE A 8 -63.40 29.87 -33.42
C PHE A 8 -63.46 31.43 -33.31
N ALA A 9 -62.33 32.01 -33.55
CA ALA A 9 -62.26 33.22 -34.43
C ALA A 9 -60.91 33.22 -35.17
N ALA A 10 -60.98 33.10 -36.47
CA ALA A 10 -59.91 33.34 -37.39
C ALA A 10 -59.76 34.86 -37.61
N LEU A 11 -58.53 35.36 -37.66
CA LEU A 11 -58.18 36.66 -38.19
C LEU A 11 -56.96 36.54 -39.10
N THR A 12 -57.25 36.68 -40.38
CA THR A 12 -56.34 36.90 -41.49
C THR A 12 -55.60 38.24 -41.33
N SER A 13 -54.28 38.22 -41.47
CA SER A 13 -53.52 39.40 -41.86
C SER A 13 -52.25 39.02 -42.63
N LEU A 14 -52.33 39.40 -43.90
CA LEU A 14 -51.34 39.87 -44.83
C LEU A 14 -49.91 39.35 -44.75
N SER A 15 -49.60 38.57 -45.77
CA SER A 15 -48.26 38.21 -46.27
C SER A 15 -47.54 39.45 -46.77
N VAL A 16 -46.41 39.77 -46.13
CA VAL A 16 -45.33 40.52 -46.76
C VAL A 16 -44.26 39.50 -47.18
N LEU A 17 -44.20 39.25 -48.48
CA LEU A 17 -43.17 38.47 -49.13
C LEU A 17 -41.87 39.29 -49.05
N ALA A 18 -41.00 38.94 -48.09
CA ALA A 18 -39.57 39.27 -48.17
C ALA A 18 -38.88 38.10 -48.88
N LEU A 19 -38.49 38.30 -50.12
CA LEU A 19 -37.59 37.46 -50.86
C LEU A 19 -36.21 37.50 -50.16
N ALA A 20 -35.99 36.64 -49.09
CA ALA A 20 -34.68 36.30 -48.62
C ALA A 20 -34.27 35.06 -49.43
N GLY A 21 -33.38 35.26 -50.41
CA GLY A 21 -32.77 34.16 -51.15
C GLY A 21 -32.11 33.21 -50.20
N THR A 22 -32.58 31.96 -50.17
CA THR A 22 -31.89 30.85 -49.48
C THR A 22 -30.59 30.60 -50.23
N LEU A 23 -29.50 31.28 -49.84
CA LEU A 23 -28.15 30.90 -50.20
C LEU A 23 -27.86 29.52 -49.60
N HIS A 24 -27.78 28.51 -50.46
CA HIS A 24 -27.43 27.16 -50.03
C HIS A 24 -25.96 27.15 -49.63
N ALA A 25 -25.61 26.43 -48.58
CA ALA A 25 -24.24 26.26 -48.06
C ALA A 25 -23.24 25.75 -49.14
N GLN A 26 -23.73 25.17 -50.24
CA GLN A 26 -22.93 24.73 -51.39
C GLN A 26 -22.29 25.88 -52.20
N ASP A 27 -22.77 27.13 -52.10
CA ASP A 27 -22.20 28.26 -52.84
C ASP A 27 -20.87 28.76 -52.26
N PHE A 28 -20.47 28.31 -51.06
CA PHE A 28 -19.25 28.73 -50.39
C PHE A 28 -18.15 27.66 -50.39
N GLU A 29 -18.45 26.43 -50.79
CA GLU A 29 -17.49 25.31 -50.80
C GLU A 29 -16.23 25.66 -51.61
N GLY A 30 -15.06 25.48 -51.00
CA GLY A 30 -13.77 25.78 -51.65
C GLY A 30 -13.30 27.22 -51.55
N LYS A 31 -14.11 28.19 -51.06
CA LYS A 31 -13.69 29.60 -50.87
C LYS A 31 -12.84 29.75 -49.61
N ASN A 32 -11.98 30.76 -49.57
CA ASN A 32 -11.15 31.05 -48.41
C ASN A 32 -11.97 31.73 -47.30
N ILE A 33 -11.80 31.32 -46.05
CA ILE A 33 -12.39 31.96 -44.86
C ILE A 33 -11.56 33.19 -44.53
N SER A 34 -12.17 34.39 -44.70
CA SER A 34 -11.51 35.67 -44.43
C SER A 34 -11.44 35.98 -42.93
N GLU A 35 -12.49 35.63 -42.19
CA GLU A 35 -12.64 35.93 -40.79
C GLU A 35 -13.54 34.89 -40.15
N VAL A 36 -13.25 34.53 -38.87
CA VAL A 36 -14.15 33.75 -38.02
C VAL A 36 -14.52 34.59 -36.80
N THR A 37 -15.81 34.89 -36.65
CA THR A 37 -16.34 35.67 -35.52
C THR A 37 -17.21 34.77 -34.65
N ILE A 38 -17.05 34.87 -33.35
CA ILE A 38 -17.93 34.19 -32.40
C ILE A 38 -18.96 35.19 -31.87
N ARG A 39 -20.24 34.87 -32.04
CA ARG A 39 -21.36 35.67 -31.53
C ARG A 39 -22.10 34.91 -30.47
N TYR A 40 -22.14 35.49 -29.29
CA TYR A 40 -22.86 34.83 -28.16
C TYR A 40 -24.35 35.15 -28.24
N ARG A 41 -25.18 34.11 -28.06
CA ARG A 41 -26.64 34.22 -27.86
C ARG A 41 -26.92 34.00 -26.36
N GLY A 42 -26.87 35.06 -25.57
CA GLY A 42 -26.98 35.04 -24.11
C GLY A 42 -25.67 35.38 -23.41
N ALA A 43 -25.53 34.93 -22.19
CA ALA A 43 -24.36 35.21 -21.35
C ALA A 43 -23.06 34.62 -21.92
N LYS A 44 -21.99 35.40 -21.89
CA LYS A 44 -20.65 34.95 -22.24
C LYS A 44 -20.00 34.24 -21.05
N THR A 45 -20.16 32.94 -20.93
CA THR A 45 -19.59 32.13 -19.84
C THR A 45 -18.29 31.42 -20.19
N VAL A 46 -17.94 31.43 -21.49
CA VAL A 46 -16.71 30.83 -22.03
C VAL A 46 -15.97 31.87 -22.87
N ASP A 47 -14.65 31.94 -22.72
CA ASP A 47 -13.83 32.85 -23.51
C ASP A 47 -13.80 32.45 -24.99
N GLU A 48 -13.78 33.45 -25.84
CA GLU A 48 -13.76 33.28 -27.31
C GLU A 48 -12.57 32.46 -27.78
N ASP A 49 -11.39 32.71 -27.26
CA ASP A 49 -10.18 31.97 -27.60
C ASP A 49 -10.28 30.47 -27.29
N ARG A 50 -10.97 30.14 -26.21
CA ARG A 50 -11.20 28.73 -25.83
C ARG A 50 -12.11 28.02 -26.82
N LEU A 51 -13.16 28.69 -27.31
CA LEU A 51 -14.04 28.15 -28.35
C LEU A 51 -13.33 28.08 -29.70
N ARG A 52 -12.53 29.12 -30.08
CA ARG A 52 -11.72 29.12 -31.30
C ARG A 52 -10.70 27.96 -31.34
N ASN A 53 -10.11 27.63 -30.23
CA ASN A 53 -9.12 26.55 -30.18
C ASN A 53 -9.74 25.14 -30.38
N LEU A 54 -11.03 25.00 -30.20
CA LEU A 54 -11.77 23.75 -30.46
C LEU A 54 -12.18 23.61 -31.94
N MET A 55 -12.09 24.68 -32.72
CA MET A 55 -12.50 24.71 -34.13
C MET A 55 -11.29 24.51 -35.04
N ALA A 56 -11.44 23.69 -36.07
CA ALA A 56 -10.47 23.52 -37.13
C ALA A 56 -10.61 24.65 -38.19
N SER A 57 -11.82 25.20 -38.40
CA SER A 57 -12.10 26.29 -39.30
C SER A 57 -11.57 27.62 -38.75
N LYS A 58 -10.55 28.18 -39.38
CA LYS A 58 -9.86 29.41 -38.96
C LYS A 58 -9.74 30.38 -40.15
N ALA A 59 -9.51 31.66 -39.87
CA ALA A 59 -9.16 32.60 -40.90
C ALA A 59 -7.95 32.11 -41.71
N GLY A 60 -8.02 32.15 -43.02
CA GLY A 60 -7.01 31.63 -43.95
C GLY A 60 -7.22 30.18 -44.38
N THR A 61 -8.13 29.41 -43.75
CA THR A 61 -8.46 28.04 -44.17
C THR A 61 -9.57 28.07 -45.26
N THR A 62 -9.70 26.96 -45.98
CA THR A 62 -10.74 26.78 -47.00
C THR A 62 -12.06 26.35 -46.34
N TYR A 63 -13.14 26.99 -46.70
CA TYR A 63 -14.48 26.61 -46.27
C TYR A 63 -14.83 25.22 -46.81
N ARG A 64 -15.16 24.31 -45.90
CA ARG A 64 -15.68 22.95 -46.18
C ARG A 64 -16.81 22.65 -45.22
N ALA A 65 -17.95 22.22 -45.74
CA ALA A 65 -19.12 21.87 -44.92
C ALA A 65 -18.79 20.77 -43.95
N GLU A 66 -18.01 19.74 -44.36
CA GLU A 66 -17.55 18.67 -43.51
C GLU A 66 -16.70 19.16 -42.32
N SER A 67 -15.85 20.17 -42.51
CA SER A 67 -15.05 20.76 -41.45
C SER A 67 -15.92 21.47 -40.42
N LEU A 68 -16.99 22.14 -40.85
CA LEU A 68 -17.97 22.78 -39.95
C LEU A 68 -18.77 21.78 -39.14
N ASP A 69 -19.17 20.65 -39.75
CA ASP A 69 -19.84 19.57 -39.05
C ASP A 69 -18.92 18.96 -37.92
N ASN A 70 -17.63 18.84 -38.21
CA ASN A 70 -16.65 18.43 -37.25
C ASN A 70 -16.44 19.47 -36.15
N ASP A 71 -16.43 20.77 -36.48
CA ASP A 71 -16.34 21.85 -35.51
C ASP A 71 -17.58 21.90 -34.62
N ILE A 72 -18.77 21.70 -35.18
CA ILE A 72 -20.01 21.58 -34.41
C ILE A 72 -19.91 20.43 -33.40
N LYS A 73 -19.48 19.24 -33.84
CA LYS A 73 -19.28 18.07 -32.95
C LYS A 73 -18.27 18.35 -31.85
N SER A 74 -17.11 18.92 -32.21
CA SER A 74 -16.06 19.26 -31.23
C SER A 74 -16.54 20.27 -30.20
N LEU A 75 -17.32 21.25 -30.58
CA LEU A 75 -17.89 22.22 -29.66
C LEU A 75 -18.92 21.58 -28.72
N TYR A 76 -19.82 20.73 -29.22
CA TYR A 76 -20.75 19.97 -28.36
C TYR A 76 -20.04 18.98 -27.44
N GLU A 77 -19.08 18.22 -27.96
CA GLU A 77 -18.30 17.26 -27.20
C GLU A 77 -17.46 17.92 -26.08
N SER A 78 -17.07 19.19 -26.27
CA SER A 78 -16.39 19.96 -25.24
C SER A 78 -17.23 20.20 -23.98
N GLY A 79 -18.58 20.05 -24.06
CA GLY A 79 -19.51 20.34 -22.98
C GLY A 79 -19.63 21.82 -22.60
N LEU A 80 -19.06 22.73 -23.38
CA LEU A 80 -19.03 24.17 -23.10
C LEU A 80 -20.22 24.94 -23.71
N VAL A 81 -20.90 24.34 -24.70
CA VAL A 81 -22.01 24.98 -25.44
C VAL A 81 -23.29 24.15 -25.37
N ASP A 82 -24.43 24.83 -25.33
CA ASP A 82 -25.77 24.25 -25.41
C ASP A 82 -26.30 24.26 -26.83
N ASP A 83 -25.95 25.31 -27.61
CA ASP A 83 -26.34 25.43 -29.03
C ASP A 83 -25.24 26.12 -29.82
N VAL A 84 -25.02 25.67 -31.05
CA VAL A 84 -24.08 26.30 -31.99
C VAL A 84 -24.63 26.26 -33.38
N ARG A 85 -24.53 27.41 -34.08
CA ARG A 85 -24.90 27.57 -35.47
C ARG A 85 -23.83 28.32 -36.20
N PHE A 86 -23.51 27.87 -37.39
CA PHE A 86 -22.61 28.62 -38.29
C PHE A 86 -23.40 29.37 -39.36
N LEU A 87 -23.11 30.65 -39.45
CA LEU A 87 -23.61 31.50 -40.53
C LEU A 87 -22.42 31.85 -41.42
N ALA A 88 -22.62 31.83 -42.74
CA ALA A 88 -21.63 32.18 -43.71
C ALA A 88 -22.09 33.42 -44.49
N GLU A 89 -21.28 34.48 -44.51
CA GLU A 89 -21.54 35.72 -45.20
C GLU A 89 -20.50 35.94 -46.30
N PRO A 90 -20.88 36.28 -47.54
CA PRO A 90 -19.95 36.54 -48.62
C PRO A 90 -19.23 37.89 -48.41
N VAL A 91 -17.91 37.88 -48.50
CA VAL A 91 -17.08 39.08 -48.39
C VAL A 91 -16.02 39.08 -49.52
N GLY A 92 -16.22 39.85 -50.56
CA GLY A 92 -15.21 40.11 -51.60
C GLY A 92 -14.59 38.87 -52.25
N GLY A 93 -15.37 37.80 -52.50
CA GLY A 93 -14.86 36.53 -53.06
C GLY A 93 -14.41 35.49 -51.99
N SER A 94 -14.34 35.89 -50.74
CA SER A 94 -14.09 35.05 -49.54
C SER A 94 -15.36 34.90 -48.72
N VAL A 95 -15.28 34.13 -47.65
CA VAL A 95 -16.40 33.87 -46.73
C VAL A 95 -16.04 34.34 -45.32
N LYS A 96 -16.89 35.16 -44.72
CA LYS A 96 -16.86 35.42 -43.29
C LYS A 96 -17.72 34.38 -42.58
N LEU A 97 -17.14 33.66 -41.62
CA LEU A 97 -17.82 32.66 -40.84
C LEU A 97 -18.20 33.24 -39.46
N ILE A 98 -19.46 33.11 -39.10
CA ILE A 98 -19.98 33.57 -37.81
C ILE A 98 -20.48 32.33 -37.06
N ALA A 99 -19.83 31.97 -35.97
CA ALA A 99 -20.30 30.97 -35.06
C ALA A 99 -21.21 31.62 -34.01
N GLU A 100 -22.51 31.41 -34.12
CA GLU A 100 -23.47 31.79 -33.06
C GLU A 100 -23.53 30.70 -32.04
N VAL A 101 -23.12 31.01 -30.81
CA VAL A 101 -23.02 30.02 -29.69
C VAL A 101 -23.86 30.44 -28.52
N THR A 102 -24.59 29.48 -27.94
CA THR A 102 -25.17 29.59 -26.62
C THR A 102 -24.30 28.78 -25.67
N THR A 103 -23.59 29.47 -24.81
CA THR A 103 -22.69 28.81 -23.87
C THR A 103 -23.46 28.28 -22.66
N ARG A 104 -23.03 27.13 -22.12
CA ARG A 104 -23.59 26.58 -20.89
C ARG A 104 -23.34 27.51 -19.71
N PRO A 105 -24.27 27.60 -18.74
CA PRO A 105 -24.02 28.39 -17.54
C PRO A 105 -22.84 27.83 -16.76
N GLY A 106 -22.08 28.70 -16.15
CA GLY A 106 -21.04 28.36 -15.19
C GLY A 106 -21.67 27.93 -13.86
N LEU A 107 -20.95 27.09 -13.11
CA LEU A 107 -21.35 26.69 -11.77
C LEU A 107 -21.08 27.84 -10.78
N GLY A 108 -22.14 28.45 -10.23
CA GLY A 108 -22.09 29.45 -9.18
C GLY A 108 -21.75 28.83 -7.83
N GLY A 109 -22.58 27.87 -7.40
CA GLY A 109 -22.41 27.15 -6.16
C GLY A 109 -23.03 25.75 -6.22
N VAL A 110 -22.69 24.92 -5.24
CA VAL A 110 -23.30 23.60 -5.04
C VAL A 110 -24.04 23.60 -3.71
N GLY A 111 -25.35 23.33 -3.74
CA GLY A 111 -26.18 23.21 -2.57
C GLY A 111 -26.69 21.78 -2.39
N PHE A 112 -27.08 21.44 -1.17
CA PHE A 112 -27.65 20.15 -0.81
C PHE A 112 -28.93 20.35 -0.02
N VAL A 113 -29.93 19.51 -0.26
CA VAL A 113 -31.20 19.55 0.42
C VAL A 113 -31.61 18.11 0.74
N GLY A 114 -32.08 17.88 1.96
CA GLY A 114 -32.51 16.57 2.44
C GLY A 114 -31.39 15.74 3.09
N ASN A 115 -30.16 16.25 3.10
CA ASN A 115 -29.02 15.63 3.76
C ASN A 115 -29.03 15.92 5.26
N THR A 116 -29.58 15.03 6.06
CA THR A 116 -29.63 15.15 7.53
C THR A 116 -28.42 14.44 8.18
N ILE A 117 -27.82 13.49 7.51
CA ILE A 117 -26.75 12.60 8.01
C ILE A 117 -25.37 13.18 7.77
N PHE A 118 -25.14 13.77 6.61
CA PHE A 118 -23.84 14.33 6.24
C PHE A 118 -23.95 15.83 5.99
N THR A 119 -22.88 16.55 6.38
CA THR A 119 -22.80 18.00 6.20
C THR A 119 -22.58 18.36 4.72
N ASP A 120 -23.06 19.54 4.32
CA ASP A 120 -22.86 20.08 2.97
C ASP A 120 -21.39 20.12 2.56
N GLN A 121 -20.51 20.51 3.49
CA GLN A 121 -19.07 20.54 3.25
C GLN A 121 -18.50 19.17 2.87
N LYS A 122 -18.99 18.12 3.53
CA LYS A 122 -18.57 16.75 3.23
C LYS A 122 -19.08 16.30 1.86
N LEU A 123 -20.36 16.55 1.57
CA LEU A 123 -20.97 16.20 0.29
C LEU A 123 -20.37 16.98 -0.88
N ALA A 124 -20.04 18.26 -0.67
CA ALA A 124 -19.34 19.07 -1.67
C ALA A 124 -17.99 18.47 -2.06
N LYS A 125 -17.22 17.98 -1.06
CA LYS A 125 -15.96 17.28 -1.29
C LYS A 125 -16.15 15.97 -2.08
N GLU A 126 -17.18 15.19 -1.72
CA GLU A 126 -17.45 13.90 -2.38
C GLU A 126 -18.02 14.07 -3.80
N SER A 127 -18.77 15.16 -4.06
CA SER A 127 -19.28 15.48 -5.39
C SER A 127 -18.18 15.80 -6.40
N LYS A 128 -17.00 16.20 -5.95
CA LYS A 128 -15.85 16.66 -6.76
C LYS A 128 -16.14 17.86 -7.67
N MET A 129 -17.29 18.52 -7.51
CA MET A 129 -17.65 19.73 -8.26
C MET A 129 -16.83 20.91 -7.77
N LYS A 130 -16.40 21.76 -8.72
CA LYS A 130 -15.67 23.01 -8.43
C LYS A 130 -16.43 24.18 -8.99
N ALA A 131 -16.65 25.21 -8.18
CA ALA A 131 -17.26 26.47 -8.61
C ALA A 131 -16.43 27.11 -9.76
N GLY A 132 -17.10 27.79 -10.69
CA GLY A 132 -16.50 28.44 -11.86
C GLY A 132 -16.30 27.51 -13.07
N GLY A 133 -16.55 26.21 -12.97
CA GLY A 133 -16.56 25.28 -14.11
C GLY A 133 -17.86 25.37 -14.91
N ALA A 134 -17.86 24.90 -16.17
CA ALA A 134 -19.10 24.74 -16.94
C ALA A 134 -19.97 23.62 -16.35
N LEU A 135 -21.27 23.82 -16.28
CA LEU A 135 -22.24 22.81 -15.85
C LEU A 135 -22.48 21.82 -17.00
N SER A 136 -21.72 20.74 -17.06
CA SER A 136 -21.97 19.65 -18.01
C SER A 136 -22.81 18.54 -17.38
N ASP A 137 -23.73 17.95 -18.17
CA ASP A 137 -24.60 16.86 -17.71
C ASP A 137 -23.79 15.64 -17.22
N GLU A 138 -22.65 15.38 -17.86
CA GLU A 138 -21.76 14.29 -17.49
C GLU A 138 -21.17 14.50 -16.07
N GLN A 139 -20.67 15.71 -15.78
CA GLN A 139 -20.14 16.05 -14.45
C GLN A 139 -21.21 16.00 -13.37
N ILE A 140 -22.43 16.45 -13.69
CA ILE A 140 -23.58 16.37 -12.76
C ILE A 140 -23.94 14.92 -12.46
N LEU A 141 -23.97 14.06 -13.48
CA LEU A 141 -24.23 12.62 -13.32
C LEU A 141 -23.13 11.94 -12.52
N GLU A 142 -21.86 12.28 -12.75
CA GLU A 142 -20.73 11.76 -11.99
C GLU A 142 -20.82 12.20 -10.52
N ALA A 143 -21.07 13.48 -10.26
CA ALA A 143 -21.23 14.02 -8.92
C ALA A 143 -22.38 13.33 -8.16
N ARG A 144 -23.54 13.14 -8.83
CA ARG A 144 -24.66 12.39 -8.28
C ARG A 144 -24.26 10.97 -7.89
N ARG A 145 -23.60 10.23 -8.79
CA ARG A 145 -23.12 8.85 -8.53
C ARG A 145 -22.13 8.82 -7.37
N ASN A 146 -21.26 9.80 -7.26
CA ASN A 146 -20.30 9.89 -6.18
C ASN A 146 -20.98 10.08 -4.83
N ILE A 147 -22.00 10.96 -4.77
CA ILE A 147 -22.82 11.18 -3.57
C ILE A 147 -23.60 9.90 -3.21
N GLU A 148 -24.31 9.29 -4.18
CA GLU A 148 -25.05 8.04 -3.97
C GLU A 148 -24.12 6.94 -3.43
N LYS A 149 -22.96 6.75 -4.06
CA LYS A 149 -21.94 5.77 -3.63
C LYS A 149 -21.44 6.04 -2.21
N TYR A 150 -21.27 7.32 -1.85
CA TYR A 150 -20.84 7.70 -0.51
C TYR A 150 -21.87 7.33 0.55
N TYR A 151 -23.16 7.61 0.30
CA TYR A 151 -24.27 7.20 1.18
C TYR A 151 -24.39 5.68 1.26
N GLN A 152 -24.35 4.98 0.14
CA GLN A 152 -24.41 3.51 0.08
C GLN A 152 -23.28 2.86 0.87
N GLY A 153 -22.04 3.34 0.72
CA GLY A 153 -20.89 2.89 1.51
C GLY A 153 -20.97 3.25 3.01
N SER A 154 -21.94 4.10 3.38
CA SER A 154 -22.22 4.48 4.77
C SER A 154 -23.40 3.75 5.39
N GLY A 155 -24.06 2.84 4.63
CA GLY A 155 -25.17 2.02 5.09
C GLY A 155 -26.56 2.53 4.71
N TYR A 156 -26.66 3.41 3.72
CA TYR A 156 -27.92 3.93 3.16
C TYR A 156 -28.10 3.42 1.72
N PRO A 157 -28.50 2.15 1.51
CA PRO A 157 -28.52 1.53 0.19
C PRO A 157 -29.59 2.10 -0.73
N ASP A 158 -30.68 2.59 -0.17
CA ASP A 158 -31.85 3.05 -0.90
C ASP A 158 -31.85 4.59 -1.12
N VAL A 159 -30.68 5.23 -0.91
CA VAL A 159 -30.50 6.66 -1.18
C VAL A 159 -30.82 6.98 -2.63
N THR A 160 -31.58 8.04 -2.85
CA THR A 160 -31.79 8.61 -4.17
C THR A 160 -31.31 10.05 -4.21
N VAL A 161 -30.54 10.39 -5.23
CA VAL A 161 -30.02 11.74 -5.43
C VAL A 161 -30.54 12.26 -6.76
N THR A 162 -31.29 13.34 -6.70
CA THR A 162 -31.74 14.09 -7.87
C THR A 162 -31.08 15.46 -7.86
N HIS A 163 -31.17 16.19 -8.94
CA HIS A 163 -30.61 17.54 -9.00
C HIS A 163 -31.56 18.51 -9.65
N ARG A 164 -31.41 19.78 -9.33
CA ARG A 164 -32.03 20.91 -10.02
C ARG A 164 -30.99 22.02 -10.16
N THR A 165 -31.11 22.78 -11.24
CA THR A 165 -30.32 23.99 -11.46
C THR A 165 -31.18 25.20 -11.14
N GLN A 166 -30.61 26.21 -10.52
CA GLN A 166 -31.25 27.46 -10.19
C GLN A 166 -30.35 28.61 -10.68
N ALA A 167 -30.91 29.51 -11.50
CA ALA A 167 -30.19 30.72 -11.93
C ALA A 167 -29.83 31.55 -10.70
N THR A 168 -28.58 32.00 -10.65
CA THR A 168 -28.13 32.97 -9.64
C THR A 168 -28.55 34.38 -10.05
N GLY A 169 -28.42 35.38 -9.18
CA GLY A 169 -28.62 36.79 -9.55
C GLY A 169 -27.53 37.33 -10.48
N GLN A 170 -26.48 36.53 -10.81
CA GLN A 170 -25.42 36.88 -11.75
C GLN A 170 -25.68 36.22 -13.10
N GLU A 171 -25.58 37.04 -14.17
CA GLU A 171 -25.80 36.56 -15.53
C GLU A 171 -24.76 35.48 -15.91
N GLY A 172 -25.25 34.37 -16.46
CA GLY A 172 -24.40 33.25 -16.89
C GLY A 172 -23.97 32.28 -15.80
N LEU A 173 -24.40 32.44 -14.55
CA LEU A 173 -24.13 31.48 -13.46
C LEU A 173 -25.42 30.80 -12.99
N SER A 174 -25.30 29.50 -12.71
CA SER A 174 -26.37 28.73 -12.11
C SER A 174 -25.84 27.92 -10.91
N ASP A 175 -26.62 27.89 -9.86
CA ASP A 175 -26.36 27.00 -8.74
C ASP A 175 -26.91 25.59 -9.03
N LEU A 176 -26.15 24.59 -8.65
CA LEU A 176 -26.54 23.19 -8.72
C LEU A 176 -26.97 22.73 -7.33
N ILE A 177 -28.23 22.33 -7.20
CA ILE A 177 -28.77 21.85 -5.94
C ILE A 177 -29.07 20.36 -6.06
N PHE A 178 -28.38 19.57 -5.27
CA PHE A 178 -28.69 18.14 -5.12
C PHE A 178 -29.81 17.97 -4.08
N VAL A 179 -30.82 17.24 -4.48
CA VAL A 179 -31.93 16.87 -3.60
C VAL A 179 -31.76 15.40 -3.27
N ILE A 180 -31.58 15.12 -1.99
CA ILE A 180 -31.21 13.82 -1.47
C ILE A 180 -32.38 13.28 -0.65
N ASP A 181 -32.83 12.09 -1.01
CA ASP A 181 -33.66 11.26 -0.15
C ASP A 181 -32.73 10.15 0.41
N GLU A 182 -32.40 10.29 1.68
CA GLU A 182 -31.38 9.44 2.31
C GLU A 182 -31.83 7.98 2.49
N GLY A 183 -33.14 7.74 2.45
CA GLY A 183 -33.72 6.44 2.74
C GLY A 183 -33.47 5.97 4.17
N ALA A 184 -33.72 4.70 4.44
CA ALA A 184 -33.43 4.10 5.74
C ALA A 184 -32.01 3.58 5.84
N LYS A 185 -31.39 3.80 7.02
CA LYS A 185 -30.10 3.14 7.31
C LYS A 185 -30.34 1.65 7.48
N ASN A 186 -29.60 0.84 6.72
CA ASN A 186 -29.67 -0.61 6.81
C ASN A 186 -28.37 -1.15 7.41
N GLU A 187 -28.51 -1.92 8.51
CA GLU A 187 -27.41 -2.62 9.16
C GLU A 187 -27.63 -4.13 9.04
N VAL A 188 -26.58 -4.86 8.64
CA VAL A 188 -26.65 -6.32 8.52
C VAL A 188 -26.62 -6.93 9.92
N ARG A 189 -27.76 -7.50 10.34
CA ARG A 189 -27.88 -8.18 11.62
C ARG A 189 -27.34 -9.60 11.57
N LYS A 190 -27.82 -10.40 10.59
CA LYS A 190 -27.43 -11.80 10.39
C LYS A 190 -27.28 -12.11 8.91
N ILE A 191 -26.36 -13.03 8.62
CA ILE A 191 -26.17 -13.62 7.29
C ILE A 191 -26.41 -15.13 7.44
N ARG A 192 -27.41 -15.62 6.74
CA ARG A 192 -27.82 -17.05 6.74
C ARG A 192 -27.71 -17.60 5.33
N PHE A 193 -27.33 -18.85 5.24
CA PHE A 193 -27.33 -19.60 4.00
C PHE A 193 -28.43 -20.67 4.02
N GLU A 194 -29.02 -20.93 2.89
CA GLU A 194 -30.04 -21.97 2.72
C GLU A 194 -29.57 -22.94 1.63
N GLY A 195 -29.60 -24.26 1.92
CA GLY A 195 -29.16 -25.28 0.97
C GLY A 195 -27.64 -25.56 0.99
N ASN A 196 -26.89 -24.96 1.89
CA ASN A 196 -25.46 -25.19 2.10
C ASN A 196 -25.22 -26.42 2.99
N ASN A 197 -25.43 -27.62 2.42
CA ASN A 197 -25.28 -28.87 3.18
C ASN A 197 -23.82 -29.27 3.42
N THR A 198 -22.90 -28.81 2.58
CA THR A 198 -21.48 -29.20 2.58
C THR A 198 -20.62 -28.28 3.43
N PHE A 199 -20.88 -26.98 3.39
CA PHE A 199 -20.11 -25.98 4.13
C PHE A 199 -20.98 -25.27 5.15
N THR A 200 -20.40 -24.98 6.31
CA THR A 200 -21.13 -24.30 7.38
C THR A 200 -21.25 -22.81 7.11
N ASP A 201 -22.29 -22.17 7.68
CA ASP A 201 -22.46 -20.71 7.60
C ASP A 201 -21.21 -19.91 8.01
N PRO A 202 -20.49 -20.26 9.10
CA PRO A 202 -19.27 -19.57 9.47
C PRO A 202 -18.16 -19.67 8.43
N GLU A 203 -18.02 -20.81 7.74
CA GLU A 203 -17.05 -20.98 6.66
C GLU A 203 -17.37 -20.08 5.48
N LEU A 204 -18.64 -20.04 5.06
CA LEU A 204 -19.07 -19.19 3.94
C LEU A 204 -19.00 -17.71 4.28
N ARG A 205 -19.41 -17.31 5.51
CA ARG A 205 -19.29 -15.92 5.98
C ARG A 205 -17.85 -15.42 6.03
N LYS A 206 -16.88 -16.30 6.21
CA LYS A 206 -15.46 -15.94 6.17
C LYS A 206 -15.03 -15.42 4.81
N GLU A 207 -15.57 -15.99 3.73
CA GLU A 207 -15.25 -15.61 2.34
C GLU A 207 -15.91 -14.28 1.93
N MET A 208 -16.96 -13.83 2.63
CA MET A 208 -17.64 -12.56 2.36
C MET A 208 -16.87 -11.38 2.93
N LYS A 209 -16.93 -10.24 2.26
CA LYS A 209 -16.46 -8.94 2.80
C LYS A 209 -17.51 -8.28 3.68
N VAL A 210 -18.80 -8.40 3.31
CA VAL A 210 -19.89 -7.94 4.17
C VAL A 210 -19.94 -8.83 5.41
N LYS A 211 -19.93 -8.21 6.59
CA LYS A 211 -19.95 -8.89 7.90
C LYS A 211 -21.19 -8.49 8.70
N GLU A 212 -21.60 -9.37 9.60
CA GLU A 212 -22.65 -9.10 10.58
C GLU A 212 -22.23 -7.99 11.55
N LYS A 213 -23.18 -7.23 12.08
CA LYS A 213 -22.93 -6.25 13.14
C LYS A 213 -22.51 -6.97 14.43
N GLY A 214 -21.29 -6.74 14.89
CA GLY A 214 -20.75 -7.27 16.13
C GLY A 214 -20.56 -6.18 17.20
N TRP A 215 -20.16 -6.60 18.39
CA TRP A 215 -19.87 -5.70 19.52
C TRP A 215 -18.82 -4.61 19.16
N PHE A 216 -17.82 -4.96 18.35
CA PHE A 216 -16.75 -4.05 17.93
C PHE A 216 -17.01 -3.35 16.58
N SER A 217 -18.26 -3.30 16.11
CA SER A 217 -18.62 -2.71 14.82
C SER A 217 -18.25 -1.23 14.70
N TRP A 218 -18.21 -0.52 15.83
CA TRP A 218 -17.77 0.87 15.88
C TRP A 218 -16.28 1.04 15.47
N LEU A 219 -15.45 0.03 15.71
CA LEU A 219 -14.02 0.00 15.33
C LEU A 219 -13.81 -0.64 13.95
N THR A 220 -14.51 -1.74 13.68
CA THR A 220 -14.30 -2.56 12.46
C THR A 220 -15.14 -2.11 11.28
N LYS A 221 -16.12 -1.21 11.49
CA LYS A 221 -17.13 -0.80 10.51
C LYS A 221 -17.97 -1.98 9.98
N SER A 222 -17.97 -3.13 10.66
CA SER A 222 -18.79 -4.30 10.32
C SER A 222 -20.29 -4.00 10.51
N GLY A 223 -21.14 -4.76 9.81
CA GLY A 223 -22.58 -4.54 9.82
C GLY A 223 -23.08 -3.52 8.82
N ARG A 224 -22.21 -2.88 8.02
CA ARG A 224 -22.64 -1.97 6.96
C ARG A 224 -23.19 -2.77 5.79
N PHE A 225 -24.30 -2.25 5.26
CA PHE A 225 -24.93 -2.80 4.09
C PHE A 225 -24.41 -2.10 2.82
N GLU A 226 -23.75 -2.83 1.95
CA GLU A 226 -23.25 -2.34 0.65
C GLU A 226 -23.78 -3.24 -0.47
N SER A 227 -24.74 -2.77 -1.25
CA SER A 227 -25.40 -3.59 -2.29
C SER A 227 -24.44 -4.14 -3.31
N ASN A 228 -23.54 -3.32 -3.86
CA ASN A 228 -22.58 -3.74 -4.88
C ASN A 228 -21.56 -4.77 -4.34
N GLN A 229 -21.25 -4.69 -3.03
CA GLN A 229 -20.37 -5.66 -2.40
C GLN A 229 -21.03 -7.02 -2.22
N LEU A 230 -22.36 -7.05 -2.00
CA LEU A 230 -23.11 -8.31 -1.85
C LEU A 230 -23.07 -9.16 -3.13
N ASP A 231 -23.18 -8.55 -4.30
CA ASP A 231 -23.10 -9.27 -5.58
C ASP A 231 -21.69 -9.87 -5.75
N THR A 232 -20.64 -9.09 -5.41
CA THR A 232 -19.27 -9.58 -5.42
C THR A 232 -19.05 -10.71 -4.40
N ASP A 233 -19.65 -10.60 -3.22
CA ASP A 233 -19.56 -11.62 -2.17
C ASP A 233 -20.27 -12.91 -2.60
N LEU A 234 -21.41 -12.81 -3.29
CA LEU A 234 -22.12 -13.96 -3.85
C LEU A 234 -21.25 -14.68 -4.90
N ASP A 235 -20.63 -13.93 -5.81
CA ASP A 235 -19.71 -14.50 -6.80
C ASP A 235 -18.51 -15.18 -6.11
N THR A 236 -17.98 -14.58 -5.04
CA THR A 236 -16.87 -15.15 -4.25
C THR A 236 -17.28 -16.47 -3.60
N ILE A 237 -18.50 -16.55 -3.04
CA ILE A 237 -19.04 -17.79 -2.47
C ILE A 237 -19.20 -18.87 -3.54
N LEU A 238 -19.78 -18.53 -4.70
CA LEU A 238 -19.94 -19.48 -5.79
C LEU A 238 -18.58 -19.94 -6.33
N ASP A 239 -17.60 -19.05 -6.40
CA ASP A 239 -16.22 -19.40 -6.75
C ASP A 239 -15.56 -20.31 -5.71
N TYR A 240 -15.85 -20.09 -4.41
CA TYR A 240 -15.39 -21.00 -3.35
C TYR A 240 -15.94 -22.40 -3.55
N TYR A 241 -17.24 -22.55 -3.80
CA TYR A 241 -17.86 -23.85 -4.13
C TYR A 241 -17.22 -24.50 -5.38
N ARG A 242 -17.06 -23.73 -6.46
CA ARG A 242 -16.40 -24.22 -7.69
C ARG A 242 -14.94 -24.57 -7.46
N GLY A 243 -14.27 -23.87 -6.54
CA GLY A 243 -12.91 -24.18 -6.10
C GLY A 243 -12.79 -25.50 -5.33
N LYS A 244 -13.90 -25.99 -4.74
CA LYS A 244 -13.99 -27.22 -3.94
C LYS A 244 -14.62 -28.42 -4.70
N GLY A 245 -14.98 -28.23 -5.95
CA GLY A 245 -15.48 -29.28 -6.80
C GLY A 245 -16.95 -29.16 -7.24
N TYR A 246 -17.68 -28.21 -6.74
CA TYR A 246 -19.10 -28.00 -7.06
C TYR A 246 -19.23 -27.11 -8.31
N LEU A 247 -18.91 -27.67 -9.47
CA LEU A 247 -18.84 -26.96 -10.75
C LEU A 247 -20.11 -26.19 -11.07
N ARG A 248 -21.28 -26.75 -10.79
CA ARG A 248 -22.60 -26.20 -11.13
C ARG A 248 -23.25 -25.44 -9.97
N ALA A 249 -22.48 -25.09 -8.94
CA ALA A 249 -23.00 -24.29 -7.84
C ALA A 249 -23.58 -22.97 -8.35
N SER A 250 -24.79 -22.65 -7.90
CA SER A 250 -25.55 -21.47 -8.32
C SER A 250 -26.40 -20.91 -7.17
N SER A 251 -26.83 -19.67 -7.33
CA SER A 251 -27.74 -19.01 -6.41
C SER A 251 -28.72 -18.13 -7.21
N PRO A 252 -29.99 -18.05 -6.82
CA PRO A 252 -30.95 -17.12 -7.41
C PRO A 252 -30.72 -15.66 -7.00
N GLY A 253 -29.78 -15.39 -6.09
CA GLY A 253 -29.49 -14.06 -5.55
C GLY A 253 -29.65 -13.99 -4.03
N ILE A 254 -29.44 -12.80 -3.48
CA ILE A 254 -29.51 -12.55 -2.04
C ILE A 254 -30.89 -11.96 -1.70
N ARG A 255 -31.61 -12.59 -0.78
CA ARG A 255 -32.86 -12.07 -0.23
C ARG A 255 -32.55 -11.18 0.98
N ARG A 256 -33.25 -10.06 1.07
CA ARG A 256 -33.18 -9.11 2.18
C ARG A 256 -34.43 -9.24 3.00
N GLU A 257 -34.31 -9.55 4.28
CA GLU A 257 -35.43 -9.68 5.21
C GLU A 257 -35.34 -8.53 6.25
N PRO A 258 -36.13 -7.48 6.10
CA PRO A 258 -36.18 -6.39 7.09
C PRO A 258 -36.63 -6.91 8.46
N VAL A 259 -35.92 -6.55 9.53
CA VAL A 259 -36.22 -7.02 10.90
C VAL A 259 -36.66 -5.88 11.81
N GLY A 260 -36.84 -4.67 11.26
CA GLY A 260 -37.14 -3.44 12.01
C GLY A 260 -35.91 -2.69 12.47
N ASP A 261 -36.11 -1.44 12.92
CA ASP A 261 -35.04 -0.56 13.42
C ASP A 261 -33.86 -0.37 12.44
N GLY A 262 -34.12 -0.38 11.14
CA GLY A 262 -33.07 -0.24 10.12
C GLY A 262 -32.09 -1.44 10.05
N ARG A 263 -32.52 -2.62 10.53
CA ARG A 263 -31.75 -3.86 10.47
C ARG A 263 -32.30 -4.81 9.43
N VAL A 264 -31.40 -5.50 8.73
CA VAL A 264 -31.75 -6.50 7.73
C VAL A 264 -31.02 -7.82 8.01
N ASP A 265 -31.72 -8.92 7.82
CA ASP A 265 -31.10 -10.23 7.68
C ASP A 265 -30.90 -10.51 6.19
N LEU A 266 -29.74 -11.07 5.86
CA LEU A 266 -29.40 -11.50 4.51
C LEU A 266 -29.56 -13.02 4.45
N VAL A 267 -30.36 -13.48 3.50
CA VAL A 267 -30.57 -14.90 3.24
C VAL A 267 -30.03 -15.22 1.85
N ILE A 268 -29.05 -16.12 1.78
CA ILE A 268 -28.35 -16.51 0.56
C ILE A 268 -28.70 -17.95 0.24
N PRO A 269 -29.69 -18.18 -0.65
CA PRO A 269 -30.00 -19.54 -1.08
C PRO A 269 -28.89 -20.06 -1.99
N ILE A 270 -28.39 -21.25 -1.72
CA ILE A 270 -27.34 -21.92 -2.50
C ILE A 270 -27.88 -23.24 -3.03
N ASN A 271 -27.73 -23.45 -4.32
CA ASN A 271 -27.84 -24.76 -4.93
C ASN A 271 -26.42 -25.28 -5.18
N GLU A 272 -25.95 -26.16 -4.32
CA GLU A 272 -24.56 -26.68 -4.39
C GLU A 272 -24.33 -27.52 -5.66
N GLY A 273 -25.34 -28.23 -6.12
CA GLY A 273 -25.18 -29.25 -7.16
C GLY A 273 -24.33 -30.42 -6.68
N GLU A 274 -23.92 -31.24 -7.62
CA GLU A 274 -23.08 -32.42 -7.36
C GLU A 274 -21.58 -32.04 -7.36
N LYS A 275 -20.79 -32.82 -6.60
CA LYS A 275 -19.34 -32.67 -6.58
C LYS A 275 -18.70 -33.40 -7.76
N TYR A 276 -17.96 -32.71 -8.59
CA TYR A 276 -17.31 -33.23 -9.79
C TYR A 276 -15.85 -33.61 -9.52
N THR A 277 -15.43 -34.70 -10.19
CA THR A 277 -14.03 -35.11 -10.31
C THR A 277 -13.54 -34.93 -11.74
N VAL A 278 -12.24 -34.78 -11.91
CA VAL A 278 -11.59 -34.63 -13.21
C VAL A 278 -11.32 -36.02 -13.77
N ALA A 279 -11.96 -36.39 -14.88
CA ALA A 279 -11.71 -37.65 -15.56
C ALA A 279 -10.33 -37.69 -16.25
N GLY A 280 -9.88 -36.53 -16.71
CA GLY A 280 -8.57 -36.36 -17.33
C GLY A 280 -8.34 -34.92 -17.73
N VAL A 281 -7.08 -34.54 -17.81
CA VAL A 281 -6.63 -33.25 -18.31
C VAL A 281 -5.82 -33.45 -19.57
N GLY A 282 -6.11 -32.69 -20.60
CA GLY A 282 -5.45 -32.80 -21.90
C GLY A 282 -5.25 -31.44 -22.56
N PHE A 283 -4.56 -31.48 -23.68
CA PHE A 283 -4.32 -30.29 -24.51
C PHE A 283 -5.01 -30.48 -25.88
N GLY A 284 -5.46 -29.37 -26.45
CA GLY A 284 -5.87 -29.35 -27.87
C GLY A 284 -4.66 -29.52 -28.78
N ARG A 285 -4.84 -29.26 -30.07
CA ARG A 285 -3.72 -29.34 -31.02
C ARG A 285 -2.66 -28.29 -30.64
N MET A 286 -1.45 -28.77 -30.39
CA MET A 286 -0.24 -27.98 -30.17
C MET A 286 0.74 -28.21 -31.33
N THR A 287 1.43 -27.16 -31.78
CA THR A 287 2.35 -27.25 -32.93
C THR A 287 3.78 -26.87 -32.55
N VAL A 288 3.95 -26.07 -31.50
CA VAL A 288 5.23 -25.53 -31.10
C VAL A 288 5.91 -26.32 -29.99
N PHE A 289 5.14 -26.73 -29.00
CA PHE A 289 5.65 -27.46 -27.83
C PHE A 289 4.90 -28.80 -27.70
N LYS A 290 5.52 -29.71 -26.96
CA LYS A 290 4.88 -31.02 -26.69
C LYS A 290 4.09 -30.96 -25.38
N PRO A 291 2.95 -31.68 -25.28
CA PRO A 291 2.17 -31.74 -24.04
C PRO A 291 2.97 -32.18 -22.82
N GLU A 292 3.96 -33.06 -23.02
CA GLU A 292 4.84 -33.58 -21.96
C GLU A 292 5.65 -32.51 -21.24
N GLU A 293 5.91 -31.39 -21.90
CA GLU A 293 6.63 -30.25 -21.32
C GLU A 293 5.76 -29.44 -20.34
N LEU A 294 4.43 -29.52 -20.49
CA LEU A 294 3.46 -28.75 -19.69
C LEU A 294 2.86 -29.55 -18.54
N TYR A 295 2.63 -30.87 -18.74
CA TYR A 295 2.00 -31.71 -17.72
C TYR A 295 2.62 -31.59 -16.31
N PRO A 296 3.95 -31.58 -16.12
CA PRO A 296 4.56 -31.48 -14.79
C PRO A 296 4.24 -30.17 -14.06
N SER A 297 3.83 -29.14 -14.79
CA SER A 297 3.53 -27.80 -14.24
C SER A 297 2.06 -27.59 -13.92
N LEU A 298 1.19 -28.56 -14.29
CA LEU A 298 -0.24 -28.46 -14.02
C LEU A 298 -0.58 -28.87 -12.59
N THR A 299 -1.54 -28.17 -12.00
CA THR A 299 -2.05 -28.44 -10.65
C THR A 299 -3.30 -29.34 -10.65
N LEU A 300 -4.04 -29.38 -11.76
CA LEU A 300 -5.14 -30.31 -11.97
C LEU A 300 -4.62 -31.61 -12.59
N THR A 301 -4.99 -32.72 -11.97
CA THR A 301 -4.64 -34.06 -12.43
C THR A 301 -5.90 -34.92 -12.57
N GLY A 302 -5.80 -36.03 -13.31
CA GLY A 302 -6.87 -37.02 -13.39
C GLY A 302 -7.24 -37.54 -11.99
N ASP A 303 -8.52 -37.90 -11.82
CA ASP A 303 -9.16 -38.40 -10.60
C ASP A 303 -9.14 -37.42 -9.38
N ALA A 304 -8.57 -36.21 -9.54
CA ALA A 304 -8.66 -35.16 -8.53
C ALA A 304 -10.07 -34.52 -8.51
N ALA A 305 -10.45 -33.97 -7.38
CA ALA A 305 -11.64 -33.12 -7.32
C ALA A 305 -11.47 -31.91 -8.26
N TYR A 306 -12.49 -31.58 -9.01
CA TYR A 306 -12.50 -30.37 -9.84
C TYR A 306 -12.22 -29.13 -8.99
N SER A 307 -11.49 -28.17 -9.53
CA SER A 307 -11.26 -26.88 -8.87
C SER A 307 -11.07 -25.77 -9.91
N SER A 308 -12.00 -24.81 -9.92
CA SER A 308 -11.90 -23.62 -10.76
C SER A 308 -10.63 -22.78 -10.47
N LYS A 309 -10.22 -22.75 -9.20
CA LYS A 309 -8.98 -22.05 -8.76
C LYS A 309 -7.74 -22.70 -9.37
N LYS A 310 -7.65 -24.05 -9.31
CA LYS A 310 -6.53 -24.80 -9.92
C LYS A 310 -6.54 -24.65 -11.43
N MET A 311 -7.72 -24.73 -12.07
CA MET A 311 -7.85 -24.53 -13.51
C MET A 311 -7.37 -23.15 -13.96
N ARG A 312 -7.72 -22.07 -13.23
CA ARG A 312 -7.20 -20.73 -13.51
C ARG A 312 -5.68 -20.64 -13.32
N ALA A 313 -5.15 -21.29 -12.28
CA ALA A 313 -3.71 -21.39 -12.07
C ALA A 313 -3.00 -22.09 -13.24
N ASP A 314 -3.56 -23.20 -13.72
CA ASP A 314 -3.03 -23.93 -14.88
C ASP A 314 -3.06 -23.08 -16.14
N ILE A 315 -4.15 -22.37 -16.43
CA ILE A 315 -4.24 -21.42 -17.55
C ILE A 315 -3.14 -20.36 -17.46
N THR A 316 -2.93 -19.79 -16.28
CA THR A 316 -1.87 -18.80 -16.04
C THR A 316 -0.48 -19.42 -16.26
N THR A 317 -0.26 -20.64 -15.76
CA THR A 317 0.99 -21.37 -15.94
C THR A 317 1.28 -21.65 -17.41
N ILE A 318 0.29 -22.11 -18.17
CA ILE A 318 0.43 -22.37 -19.61
C ILE A 318 0.73 -21.07 -20.36
N ARG A 319 -0.03 -19.99 -20.09
CA ARG A 319 0.23 -18.68 -20.70
C ARG A 319 1.63 -18.16 -20.40
N SER A 320 2.08 -18.31 -19.16
CA SER A 320 3.43 -17.91 -18.74
C SER A 320 4.52 -18.77 -19.42
N PHE A 321 4.25 -20.06 -19.61
CA PHE A 321 5.17 -20.96 -20.33
C PHE A 321 5.38 -20.50 -21.77
N TYR A 322 4.31 -20.20 -22.51
CA TYR A 322 4.39 -19.67 -23.86
C TYR A 322 4.95 -18.26 -23.89
N GLY A 323 4.45 -17.38 -23.03
CA GLY A 323 4.86 -15.97 -22.95
C GLY A 323 6.34 -15.78 -22.63
N SER A 324 6.90 -16.62 -21.77
CA SER A 324 8.35 -16.61 -21.46
C SER A 324 9.24 -17.07 -22.62
N ARG A 325 8.63 -17.71 -23.64
CA ARG A 325 9.33 -18.23 -24.83
C ARG A 325 9.03 -17.44 -26.12
N GLY A 326 8.50 -16.23 -25.97
CA GLY A 326 8.28 -15.30 -27.08
C GLY A 326 6.88 -15.31 -27.66
N TYR A 327 6.00 -16.19 -27.23
CA TYR A 327 4.64 -16.32 -27.74
C TYR A 327 3.68 -15.46 -26.93
N ALA A 328 3.79 -14.15 -27.08
CA ALA A 328 3.04 -13.17 -26.28
C ALA A 328 1.52 -13.21 -26.49
N ASP A 329 1.08 -13.67 -27.67
CA ASP A 329 -0.33 -13.75 -28.04
C ASP A 329 -0.97 -15.11 -27.73
N ALA A 330 -0.26 -15.98 -27.01
CA ALA A 330 -0.80 -17.28 -26.64
C ALA A 330 -2.08 -17.13 -25.81
N LEU A 331 -3.18 -17.62 -26.38
CA LEU A 331 -4.49 -17.63 -25.74
C LEU A 331 -4.81 -19.06 -25.31
N VAL A 332 -5.16 -19.23 -24.04
CA VAL A 332 -5.51 -20.52 -23.45
C VAL A 332 -6.96 -20.47 -22.99
N THR A 333 -7.79 -21.35 -23.55
CA THR A 333 -9.21 -21.49 -23.19
C THR A 333 -9.48 -22.91 -22.71
N PRO A 334 -10.10 -23.10 -21.54
CA PRO A 334 -10.50 -24.42 -21.07
C PRO A 334 -11.76 -24.86 -21.79
N ASP A 335 -11.77 -26.11 -22.28
CA ASP A 335 -12.95 -26.80 -22.79
C ASP A 335 -13.31 -27.89 -21.76
N ILE A 336 -14.43 -27.72 -21.08
CA ILE A 336 -14.89 -28.61 -20.02
C ILE A 336 -16.04 -29.42 -20.59
N ARG A 337 -15.92 -30.77 -20.61
CA ARG A 337 -16.94 -31.67 -21.11
C ARG A 337 -17.32 -32.69 -20.07
N ASP A 338 -18.59 -33.04 -20.03
CA ASP A 338 -19.06 -34.16 -19.21
C ASP A 338 -18.41 -35.48 -19.69
N ALA A 339 -17.84 -36.23 -18.75
CA ALA A 339 -17.13 -37.49 -19.00
C ALA A 339 -17.74 -38.66 -18.20
N GLY A 340 -19.03 -38.58 -17.90
CA GLY A 340 -19.79 -39.53 -17.11
C GLY A 340 -20.43 -38.87 -15.88
N PRO A 341 -21.14 -39.63 -15.06
CA PRO A 341 -21.80 -39.10 -13.85
C PRO A 341 -20.78 -38.42 -12.94
N ASN A 342 -20.99 -37.12 -12.67
CA ASN A 342 -20.16 -36.30 -11.80
C ASN A 342 -18.66 -36.28 -12.16
N ARG A 343 -18.34 -36.49 -13.46
CA ARG A 343 -16.98 -36.44 -13.98
C ARG A 343 -16.89 -35.49 -15.15
N VAL A 344 -15.80 -34.69 -15.21
CA VAL A 344 -15.52 -33.82 -16.34
C VAL A 344 -14.12 -34.04 -16.89
N SER A 345 -13.99 -33.99 -18.20
CA SER A 345 -12.69 -33.87 -18.86
C SER A 345 -12.38 -32.42 -19.16
N ILE A 346 -11.15 -32.03 -18.96
CA ILE A 346 -10.69 -30.66 -19.19
C ILE A 346 -9.66 -30.70 -20.33
N THR A 347 -9.93 -29.97 -21.39
CA THR A 347 -9.00 -29.82 -22.50
C THR A 347 -8.60 -28.38 -22.65
N TYR A 348 -7.31 -28.04 -22.40
CA TYR A 348 -6.78 -26.71 -22.66
C TYR A 348 -6.55 -26.54 -24.17
N ARG A 349 -7.35 -25.67 -24.78
CA ARG A 349 -7.16 -25.25 -26.17
C ARG A 349 -6.22 -24.06 -26.21
N ILE A 350 -5.13 -24.19 -26.96
CA ILE A 350 -4.07 -23.18 -27.02
C ILE A 350 -4.03 -22.66 -28.46
N THR A 351 -4.26 -21.35 -28.60
CA THR A 351 -3.93 -20.62 -29.81
C THR A 351 -2.54 -20.01 -29.60
N GLU A 352 -1.52 -20.63 -30.19
CA GLU A 352 -0.11 -20.38 -29.83
C GLU A 352 0.39 -19.00 -30.27
N GLY A 353 -0.13 -18.47 -31.40
CA GLY A 353 0.30 -17.19 -31.95
C GLY A 353 1.69 -17.23 -32.59
N ALA A 354 2.24 -16.08 -32.91
CA ALA A 354 3.57 -15.90 -33.47
C ALA A 354 4.62 -15.69 -32.36
N ARG A 355 5.87 -16.02 -32.67
CA ARG A 355 7.01 -15.76 -31.78
C ARG A 355 7.57 -14.37 -32.04
N PHE A 356 7.78 -13.59 -30.99
CA PHE A 356 8.24 -12.21 -31.06
C PHE A 356 9.58 -12.00 -30.36
N ARG A 357 10.29 -10.98 -30.84
CA ARG A 357 11.43 -10.35 -30.17
C ARG A 357 11.02 -8.97 -29.65
N VAL A 358 11.76 -8.45 -28.70
CA VAL A 358 11.60 -7.09 -28.20
C VAL A 358 12.05 -6.10 -29.28
N GLY A 359 11.16 -5.21 -29.69
CA GLY A 359 11.47 -4.08 -30.54
C GLY A 359 12.02 -2.91 -29.73
N ARG A 360 11.30 -1.81 -29.67
CA ARG A 360 11.66 -0.63 -28.87
C ARG A 360 11.07 -0.75 -27.46
N VAL A 361 11.75 -0.11 -26.50
CA VAL A 361 11.26 0.11 -25.15
C VAL A 361 10.93 1.60 -25.00
N ASN A 362 9.66 1.92 -25.00
CA ASN A 362 9.12 3.27 -24.91
C ASN A 362 8.65 3.52 -23.46
N ILE A 363 9.07 4.65 -22.90
CA ILE A 363 8.66 5.10 -21.57
C ILE A 363 7.96 6.44 -21.73
N ALA A 364 6.82 6.63 -21.08
CA ALA A 364 6.03 7.85 -21.12
C ALA A 364 5.35 8.14 -19.78
N GLY A 365 5.03 9.43 -19.55
CA GLY A 365 4.36 9.89 -18.33
C GLY A 365 5.32 10.30 -17.20
N ASN A 366 6.61 10.04 -17.33
CA ASN A 366 7.64 10.41 -16.37
C ASN A 366 8.10 11.86 -16.60
N THR A 367 7.44 12.81 -15.96
CA THR A 367 7.77 14.23 -16.05
C THR A 367 8.84 14.68 -15.07
N LYS A 368 8.97 13.98 -13.95
CA LYS A 368 9.93 14.24 -12.86
C LYS A 368 10.99 13.15 -12.78
N THR A 369 10.56 11.88 -12.82
CA THR A 369 11.45 10.73 -12.71
C THR A 369 12.30 10.56 -13.95
N GLN A 370 13.60 10.47 -13.78
CA GLN A 370 14.55 10.29 -14.88
C GLN A 370 14.30 8.94 -15.60
N ASP A 371 14.43 8.93 -16.92
CA ASP A 371 14.24 7.73 -17.75
C ASP A 371 15.10 6.54 -17.28
N LYS A 372 16.35 6.79 -16.89
CA LYS A 372 17.25 5.76 -16.37
C LYS A 372 16.71 5.04 -15.15
N VAL A 373 15.95 5.73 -14.27
CA VAL A 373 15.38 5.16 -13.05
C VAL A 373 14.29 4.14 -13.38
N ILE A 374 13.48 4.41 -14.39
CA ILE A 374 12.46 3.48 -14.88
C ILE A 374 13.11 2.35 -15.68
N ARG A 375 14.02 2.70 -16.59
CA ARG A 375 14.66 1.77 -17.52
C ARG A 375 15.44 0.66 -16.83
N ARG A 376 16.08 0.95 -15.70
CA ARG A 376 16.84 -0.06 -14.93
C ARG A 376 15.94 -1.13 -14.29
N GLU A 377 14.65 -0.84 -14.13
CA GLU A 377 13.67 -1.80 -13.62
C GLU A 377 13.06 -2.69 -14.72
N ILE A 378 13.36 -2.40 -15.99
CA ILE A 378 12.86 -3.14 -17.15
C ILE A 378 13.91 -4.19 -17.55
N PRO A 379 13.65 -5.50 -17.31
CA PRO A 379 14.61 -6.55 -17.69
C PRO A 379 14.67 -6.78 -19.20
N LEU A 380 13.60 -6.42 -19.93
CA LEU A 380 13.49 -6.60 -21.38
C LEU A 380 14.36 -5.57 -22.15
N LYS A 381 15.26 -6.05 -22.99
CA LYS A 381 16.10 -5.18 -23.84
C LYS A 381 15.76 -5.37 -25.31
N PRO A 382 15.91 -4.31 -26.13
CA PRO A 382 15.75 -4.41 -27.58
C PRO A 382 16.58 -5.57 -28.17
N GLY A 383 15.94 -6.41 -28.99
CA GLY A 383 16.55 -7.61 -29.59
C GLY A 383 16.42 -8.91 -28.80
N ASP A 384 16.14 -8.85 -27.50
CA ASP A 384 15.88 -10.03 -26.69
C ASP A 384 14.63 -10.78 -27.17
N GLN A 385 14.49 -12.05 -26.78
CA GLN A 385 13.23 -12.76 -26.94
C GLN A 385 12.17 -12.08 -26.07
N PHE A 386 11.01 -11.78 -26.66
CA PHE A 386 9.92 -11.19 -25.90
C PHE A 386 9.46 -12.14 -24.78
N ASN A 387 9.29 -11.62 -23.59
CA ASN A 387 8.90 -12.39 -22.43
C ASN A 387 7.79 -11.65 -21.65
N SER A 388 6.57 -12.16 -21.75
CA SER A 388 5.42 -11.53 -21.08
C SER A 388 5.50 -11.62 -19.54
N VAL A 389 6.19 -12.62 -18.99
CA VAL A 389 6.40 -12.74 -17.54
C VAL A 389 7.36 -11.66 -17.04
N GLU A 390 8.37 -11.30 -17.84
CA GLU A 390 9.25 -10.18 -17.52
C GLU A 390 8.55 -8.83 -17.68
N LEU A 391 7.59 -8.74 -18.60
CA LEU A 391 6.74 -7.55 -18.72
C LEU A 391 5.88 -7.34 -17.47
N ASP A 392 5.23 -8.40 -16.97
CA ASP A 392 4.49 -8.37 -15.70
C ASP A 392 5.42 -8.05 -14.51
N THR A 393 6.66 -8.60 -14.54
CA THR A 393 7.68 -8.28 -13.54
C THR A 393 8.08 -6.82 -13.58
N THR A 394 8.18 -6.21 -14.78
CA THR A 394 8.44 -4.78 -14.96
C THR A 394 7.39 -3.95 -14.25
N LYS A 395 6.10 -4.25 -14.49
CA LYS A 395 4.99 -3.58 -13.82
C LYS A 395 5.12 -3.68 -12.31
N ALA A 396 5.30 -4.88 -11.77
CA ALA A 396 5.43 -5.10 -10.33
C ALA A 396 6.65 -4.38 -9.71
N ARG A 397 7.79 -4.35 -10.40
CA ARG A 397 8.98 -3.62 -9.93
C ARG A 397 8.74 -2.11 -9.86
N LEU A 398 8.13 -1.55 -10.90
CA LEU A 398 7.82 -0.12 -10.94
C LEU A 398 6.75 0.26 -9.91
N GLU A 399 5.71 -0.55 -9.71
CA GLU A 399 4.72 -0.36 -8.63
C GLU A 399 5.38 -0.41 -7.24
N ASN A 400 6.35 -1.30 -7.02
CA ASN A 400 7.08 -1.43 -5.76
C ASN A 400 7.99 -0.23 -5.44
N LEU A 401 8.40 0.57 -6.43
CA LEU A 401 9.12 1.81 -6.19
C LEU A 401 8.25 2.84 -5.43
N GLN A 402 6.92 2.72 -5.53
CA GLN A 402 5.96 3.66 -4.94
C GLN A 402 6.07 5.09 -5.45
N TYR A 403 6.64 5.29 -6.66
CA TYR A 403 6.76 6.60 -7.31
C TYR A 403 5.55 6.96 -8.15
N PHE A 404 4.75 5.96 -8.49
CA PHE A 404 3.65 6.06 -9.45
C PHE A 404 2.30 5.70 -8.81
N SER A 405 1.25 6.40 -9.21
CA SER A 405 -0.14 6.10 -8.87
C SER A 405 -0.70 4.98 -9.74
N ASP A 406 -0.28 4.95 -11.01
CA ASP A 406 -0.60 3.88 -11.98
C ASP A 406 0.64 3.52 -12.81
N VAL A 407 0.75 2.24 -13.15
CA VAL A 407 1.79 1.70 -14.02
C VAL A 407 1.15 0.74 -15.02
N GLN A 408 1.29 1.06 -16.30
CA GLN A 408 0.87 0.19 -17.39
C GLN A 408 2.09 -0.26 -18.17
N ALA A 409 2.35 -1.56 -18.18
CA ALA A 409 3.39 -2.18 -19.00
C ALA A 409 2.71 -3.08 -20.03
N THR A 410 2.80 -2.73 -21.30
CA THR A 410 2.08 -3.41 -22.38
C THR A 410 3.00 -3.69 -23.57
N GLY A 411 2.69 -4.76 -24.29
CA GLY A 411 3.34 -5.07 -25.57
C GLY A 411 2.47 -4.62 -26.75
N SER A 412 2.98 -3.80 -27.65
CA SER A 412 2.30 -3.40 -28.88
C SER A 412 2.98 -3.97 -30.12
N PRO A 413 2.28 -4.10 -31.26
CA PRO A 413 2.89 -4.50 -32.50
C PRO A 413 4.05 -3.57 -32.89
N GLY A 414 5.22 -4.16 -33.16
CA GLY A 414 6.41 -3.48 -33.71
C GLY A 414 6.56 -3.82 -35.20
N GLY A 415 7.78 -3.85 -35.71
CA GLY A 415 8.08 -4.39 -37.03
C GLY A 415 7.78 -5.90 -37.13
N SER A 416 7.91 -6.48 -38.32
CA SER A 416 7.67 -7.90 -38.53
C SER A 416 8.50 -8.77 -37.59
N GLY A 417 7.85 -9.59 -36.75
CA GLY A 417 8.50 -10.45 -35.73
C GLY A 417 8.94 -9.72 -34.47
N TYR A 418 8.60 -8.44 -34.30
CA TYR A 418 8.95 -7.64 -33.13
C TYR A 418 7.71 -7.14 -32.41
N ARG A 419 7.85 -6.98 -31.10
CA ARG A 419 6.89 -6.32 -30.22
C ARG A 419 7.57 -5.21 -29.45
N ASP A 420 7.01 -4.02 -29.50
CA ASP A 420 7.47 -2.89 -28.72
C ASP A 420 6.94 -3.01 -27.27
N VAL A 421 7.76 -2.68 -26.31
CA VAL A 421 7.40 -2.60 -24.89
C VAL A 421 7.06 -1.16 -24.59
N ASN A 422 5.82 -0.90 -24.16
CA ASN A 422 5.38 0.43 -23.76
C ASN A 422 5.12 0.45 -22.26
N VAL A 423 5.82 1.34 -21.57
CA VAL A 423 5.66 1.59 -20.14
C VAL A 423 5.08 3.00 -19.99
N LEU A 424 3.84 3.08 -19.57
CA LEU A 424 3.16 4.33 -19.24
C LEU A 424 3.04 4.41 -17.73
N VAL A 425 3.48 5.53 -17.16
CA VAL A 425 3.44 5.77 -15.71
C VAL A 425 2.70 7.06 -15.41
N GLU A 426 1.98 7.07 -14.28
CA GLU A 426 1.39 8.27 -13.70
C GLU A 426 2.09 8.56 -12.38
N GLU A 427 2.80 9.70 -12.30
CA GLU A 427 3.61 10.04 -11.14
C GLU A 427 2.75 10.55 -9.97
N LYS A 428 3.11 10.14 -8.76
CA LYS A 428 2.53 10.68 -7.52
C LYS A 428 3.58 11.42 -6.68
N ALA A 429 3.13 12.09 -5.63
CA ALA A 429 4.04 12.66 -4.65
C ALA A 429 4.85 11.54 -3.96
N THR A 430 6.17 11.70 -3.92
CA THR A 430 7.12 10.74 -3.34
C THR A 430 7.75 11.24 -2.05
N GLY A 431 7.49 12.50 -1.69
CA GLY A 431 7.85 13.09 -0.41
C GLY A 431 6.75 12.93 0.62
N SER A 432 7.12 12.66 1.86
CA SER A 432 6.21 12.59 3.01
C SER A 432 6.82 13.28 4.22
N VAL A 433 5.97 13.93 5.00
CA VAL A 433 6.30 14.50 6.30
C VAL A 433 5.42 13.82 7.33
N GLY A 434 6.04 13.16 8.29
CA GLY A 434 5.37 12.56 9.44
C GLY A 434 5.62 13.40 10.68
N VAL A 435 4.56 13.69 11.44
CA VAL A 435 4.64 14.31 12.76
C VAL A 435 3.77 13.51 13.70
N GLY A 436 4.29 13.17 14.87
CA GLY A 436 3.54 12.37 15.81
C GLY A 436 4.15 12.38 17.21
N VAL A 437 3.42 11.71 18.11
CA VAL A 437 3.86 11.41 19.46
C VAL A 437 3.76 9.92 19.65
N GLY A 438 4.85 9.30 20.08
CA GLY A 438 4.91 7.90 20.49
C GLY A 438 5.09 7.82 22.01
N PHE A 439 4.74 6.67 22.56
CA PHE A 439 5.02 6.37 23.95
C PHE A 439 5.26 4.85 24.10
N SER A 440 6.16 4.51 24.96
CA SER A 440 6.48 3.14 25.31
C SER A 440 6.87 3.03 26.78
N SER A 441 6.85 1.81 27.31
CA SER A 441 7.31 1.56 28.68
C SER A 441 8.81 1.80 28.86
N ILE A 442 9.57 1.94 27.78
CA ILE A 442 11.02 2.17 27.79
C ILE A 442 11.35 3.63 27.56
N ASP A 443 10.89 4.18 26.42
CA ASP A 443 11.30 5.53 25.95
C ASP A 443 10.43 6.65 26.54
N SER A 444 9.45 6.34 27.41
CA SER A 444 8.45 7.31 27.92
C SER A 444 7.69 7.99 26.78
N ILE A 445 7.49 9.29 26.80
CA ILE A 445 6.82 10.05 25.74
C ILE A 445 7.87 10.65 24.82
N VAL A 446 7.74 10.37 23.52
CA VAL A 446 8.65 10.85 22.47
C VAL A 446 7.86 11.53 21.36
N GLY A 447 8.11 12.79 21.11
CA GLY A 447 7.68 13.50 19.90
C GLY A 447 8.61 13.16 18.74
N PHE A 448 8.07 13.04 17.54
CA PHE A 448 8.89 12.79 16.36
C PHE A 448 8.44 13.60 15.14
N VAL A 449 9.43 13.97 14.33
CA VAL A 449 9.24 14.53 12.99
C VAL A 449 10.10 13.73 12.03
N THR A 450 9.48 13.24 10.95
CA THR A 450 10.18 12.53 9.87
C THR A 450 9.95 13.23 8.55
N LEU A 451 10.98 13.34 7.74
CA LEU A 451 10.93 13.80 6.37
C LEU A 451 11.53 12.71 5.49
N GLU A 452 10.74 12.20 4.58
CA GLU A 452 11.18 11.15 3.67
C GLU A 452 10.92 11.55 2.22
N GLN A 453 11.87 11.28 1.33
CA GLN A 453 11.74 11.41 -0.12
C GLN A 453 12.28 10.14 -0.79
N SER A 454 11.38 9.32 -1.28
CA SER A 454 11.73 8.02 -1.86
C SER A 454 12.30 8.09 -3.28
N ASN A 455 12.04 9.16 -4.01
CA ASN A 455 12.57 9.42 -5.36
C ASN A 455 13.45 10.68 -5.34
N PHE A 456 14.43 10.73 -4.42
CA PHE A 456 15.32 11.88 -4.25
C PHE A 456 16.32 11.99 -5.39
N ASP A 457 16.74 13.22 -5.68
CA ASP A 457 17.83 13.51 -6.61
C ASP A 457 18.76 14.57 -6.00
N LEU A 458 19.89 14.13 -5.47
CA LEU A 458 20.89 15.00 -4.85
C LEU A 458 21.45 16.04 -5.83
N PHE A 459 21.50 15.71 -7.11
CA PHE A 459 22.09 16.55 -8.14
C PHE A 459 21.08 17.45 -8.85
N ASN A 460 19.81 17.44 -8.43
CA ASN A 460 18.77 18.34 -8.89
C ASN A 460 18.29 19.28 -7.77
N PRO A 461 19.02 20.35 -7.45
CA PRO A 461 18.74 21.21 -6.30
C PRO A 461 17.45 22.04 -6.42
N TRP A 462 16.84 22.09 -7.62
CA TRP A 462 15.62 22.85 -7.83
C TRP A 462 14.38 22.19 -7.26
N ASN A 463 14.31 20.86 -7.23
CA ASN A 463 13.17 20.15 -6.68
C ASN A 463 13.54 18.87 -5.92
N PHE A 464 14.80 18.47 -5.92
CA PHE A 464 15.33 17.28 -5.24
C PHE A 464 14.57 15.98 -5.54
N THR A 465 13.99 15.85 -6.75
CA THR A 465 13.20 14.68 -7.13
C THR A 465 13.59 14.12 -8.50
N GLY A 466 13.41 12.82 -8.68
CA GLY A 466 13.54 12.15 -9.97
C GLY A 466 14.77 11.27 -10.13
N GLY A 467 15.73 11.31 -9.22
CA GLY A 467 16.99 10.55 -9.31
C GLY A 467 16.88 9.09 -8.85
N GLY A 468 15.80 8.73 -8.17
CA GLY A 468 15.60 7.37 -7.66
C GLY A 468 16.41 7.04 -6.41
N GLN A 469 17.00 8.03 -5.75
CA GLN A 469 17.64 7.93 -4.44
C GLN A 469 16.60 7.95 -3.33
N ARG A 470 16.95 7.50 -2.14
CA ARG A 470 16.12 7.58 -0.94
C ARG A 470 16.78 8.51 0.07
N PHE A 471 16.08 9.55 0.43
CA PHE A 471 16.47 10.48 1.49
C PHE A 471 15.52 10.32 2.67
N ALA A 472 16.08 10.28 3.88
CA ALA A 472 15.29 10.31 5.10
C ALA A 472 15.99 11.19 6.15
N MET A 473 15.19 11.99 6.86
CA MET A 473 15.58 12.75 8.02
C MET A 473 14.61 12.45 9.15
N SER A 474 15.11 12.15 10.33
CA SER A 474 14.31 11.85 11.51
C SER A 474 14.81 12.69 12.69
N LEU A 475 13.87 13.31 13.38
CA LEU A 475 14.09 13.98 14.65
C LEU A 475 13.14 13.36 15.67
N ARG A 476 13.67 12.89 16.77
CA ARG A 476 12.92 12.41 17.94
C ARG A 476 13.39 13.16 19.16
N ALA A 477 12.45 13.59 19.99
CA ALA A 477 12.73 14.29 21.22
C ALA A 477 11.77 13.86 22.32
N GLY A 478 12.30 13.43 23.45
CA GLY A 478 11.58 12.98 24.62
C GLY A 478 12.40 13.22 25.87
N SER A 479 11.87 12.87 27.05
CA SER A 479 12.60 12.97 28.32
C SER A 479 13.82 12.05 28.37
N GLU A 480 13.64 10.84 27.87
CA GLU A 480 14.62 9.74 27.99
C GLU A 480 15.43 9.54 26.70
N ARG A 481 15.03 10.19 25.60
CA ARG A 481 15.66 9.97 24.30
C ARG A 481 15.60 11.19 23.43
N SER A 482 16.75 11.56 22.88
CA SER A 482 16.86 12.52 21.78
C SER A 482 17.64 11.91 20.64
N GLU A 483 17.09 11.99 19.42
CA GLU A 483 17.74 11.40 18.24
C GLU A 483 17.52 12.30 17.03
N PHE A 484 18.60 12.54 16.31
CA PHE A 484 18.58 13.16 14.98
C PHE A 484 19.35 12.28 14.02
N SER A 485 18.78 12.01 12.85
CA SER A 485 19.50 11.30 11.80
C SER A 485 19.13 11.83 10.42
N VAL A 486 20.11 11.81 9.52
CA VAL A 486 19.95 12.09 8.10
C VAL A 486 20.62 10.98 7.33
N SER A 487 19.88 10.37 6.40
CA SER A 487 20.39 9.29 5.56
C SER A 487 20.07 9.51 4.09
N LEU A 488 20.98 9.08 3.24
CA LEU A 488 20.85 9.06 1.78
C LEU A 488 21.27 7.70 1.27
N THR A 489 20.45 7.09 0.42
CA THR A 489 20.76 5.81 -0.21
C THR A 489 20.59 5.88 -1.72
N GLU A 490 21.64 5.53 -2.46
CA GLU A 490 21.60 5.28 -3.91
C GLU A 490 21.44 3.77 -4.14
N PRO A 491 20.26 3.29 -4.55
CA PRO A 491 19.98 1.85 -4.66
C PRO A 491 20.65 1.17 -5.87
N TRP A 492 21.12 1.97 -6.84
CA TRP A 492 21.76 1.48 -8.06
C TRP A 492 23.13 2.13 -8.28
N PHE A 493 23.98 2.01 -7.27
CA PHE A 493 25.33 2.56 -7.34
C PHE A 493 26.13 1.91 -8.47
N LEU A 494 26.77 2.75 -9.31
CA LEU A 494 27.49 2.35 -10.52
C LEU A 494 26.61 1.56 -11.53
N ASP A 495 25.33 1.90 -11.62
CA ASP A 495 24.33 1.24 -12.47
C ASP A 495 24.20 -0.28 -12.24
N GLN A 496 24.53 -0.72 -11.03
CA GLN A 496 24.40 -2.10 -10.58
C GLN A 496 23.39 -2.18 -9.41
N GLN A 497 22.83 -3.36 -9.19
CA GLN A 497 22.01 -3.63 -7.99
C GLN A 497 22.93 -3.69 -6.75
N LEU A 498 23.48 -2.55 -6.40
CA LEU A 498 24.36 -2.33 -5.26
C LEU A 498 23.92 -1.02 -4.59
N ALA A 499 23.33 -1.10 -3.41
CA ALA A 499 22.88 0.08 -2.71
C ALA A 499 24.04 0.68 -1.89
N LEU A 500 24.39 1.94 -2.19
CA LEU A 500 25.31 2.74 -1.38
C LEU A 500 24.49 3.61 -0.44
N GLY A 501 24.67 3.46 0.86
CA GLY A 501 24.05 4.26 1.91
C GLY A 501 25.06 5.13 2.64
N GLY A 502 24.65 6.34 3.00
CA GLY A 502 25.36 7.23 3.93
C GLY A 502 24.39 7.71 5.00
N GLU A 503 24.83 7.79 6.23
CA GLU A 503 24.07 8.26 7.38
C GLU A 503 24.93 9.14 8.27
N ILE A 504 24.34 10.21 8.81
CA ILE A 504 24.90 11.03 9.90
C ILE A 504 23.84 11.02 11.00
N PHE A 505 24.27 10.80 12.24
CA PHE A 505 23.35 10.69 13.36
C PHE A 505 23.92 11.29 14.64
N TYR A 506 23.00 11.73 15.48
CA TYR A 506 23.20 12.09 16.88
C TYR A 506 22.14 11.36 17.69
N LYS A 507 22.54 10.69 18.77
CA LYS A 507 21.64 9.95 19.65
C LYS A 507 22.08 10.19 21.10
N GLN A 508 21.13 10.53 21.94
CA GLN A 508 21.28 10.66 23.38
C GLN A 508 20.24 9.77 24.06
N SER A 509 20.66 8.99 25.03
CA SER A 509 19.82 8.02 25.74
C SER A 509 20.15 8.07 27.23
N THR A 510 19.16 8.42 28.04
CA THR A 510 19.22 8.43 29.52
C THR A 510 18.57 7.21 30.13
N TYR A 511 17.75 6.47 29.37
CA TYR A 511 16.97 5.33 29.82
C TYR A 511 17.74 4.01 29.92
N PHE A 512 19.04 4.00 29.63
CA PHE A 512 19.85 2.79 29.72
C PHE A 512 20.16 2.40 31.16
N SER A 513 20.31 3.39 32.03
CA SER A 513 20.64 3.25 33.44
C SER A 513 20.32 4.54 34.18
N ASP A 514 20.05 4.45 35.48
CA ASP A 514 19.88 5.63 36.35
C ASP A 514 21.22 6.28 36.69
N PHE A 515 22.34 5.62 36.38
CA PHE A 515 23.68 6.05 36.81
C PHE A 515 24.56 6.56 35.67
N TYR A 516 24.15 6.41 34.42
CA TYR A 516 24.90 6.95 33.29
C TYR A 516 24.02 7.34 32.13
N GLU A 517 24.48 8.32 31.40
CA GLU A 517 23.92 8.84 30.18
C GLU A 517 24.85 8.55 29.00
N GLN A 518 24.30 8.15 27.89
CA GLN A 518 25.06 7.85 26.69
C GLN A 518 24.70 8.77 25.53
N THR A 519 25.73 9.40 24.94
CA THR A 519 25.57 10.22 23.73
C THR A 519 26.44 9.67 22.60
N ASN A 520 25.85 9.44 21.43
CA ASN A 520 26.53 8.98 20.22
C ASN A 520 26.43 10.03 19.12
N LEU A 521 27.54 10.48 18.59
CA LEU A 521 27.61 11.32 17.38
C LEU A 521 28.46 10.62 16.34
N GLY A 522 27.89 10.37 15.15
CA GLY A 522 28.65 9.59 14.17
C GLY A 522 28.14 9.66 12.74
N ALA A 523 28.89 8.98 11.88
CA ALA A 523 28.56 8.77 10.48
C ALA A 523 28.81 7.31 10.09
N ALA A 524 28.01 6.83 9.14
CA ALA A 524 28.15 5.48 8.60
C ALA A 524 28.06 5.49 7.07
N VAL A 525 28.83 4.62 6.44
CA VAL A 525 28.73 4.33 4.99
C VAL A 525 28.51 2.85 4.82
N SER A 526 27.53 2.47 4.01
CA SER A 526 27.17 1.06 3.80
C SER A 526 27.02 0.71 2.33
N LEU A 527 27.37 -0.53 1.99
CA LEU A 527 27.13 -1.14 0.70
C LEU A 527 26.28 -2.40 0.90
N ARG A 528 25.13 -2.49 0.22
CA ARG A 528 24.27 -3.66 0.27
C ARG A 528 24.09 -4.25 -1.13
N LYS A 529 24.39 -5.54 -1.25
CA LYS A 529 24.22 -6.31 -2.49
C LYS A 529 23.17 -7.41 -2.29
N PRO A 530 22.09 -7.46 -3.10
CA PRO A 530 21.20 -8.62 -3.11
C PRO A 530 21.94 -9.82 -3.71
N LEU A 531 21.87 -10.98 -3.02
CA LEU A 531 22.45 -12.25 -3.46
C LEU A 531 21.40 -13.17 -4.10
N GLY A 532 20.17 -12.69 -4.25
CA GLY A 532 19.04 -13.38 -4.81
C GLY A 532 17.72 -12.70 -4.41
N LYS A 533 16.59 -13.41 -4.56
CA LYS A 533 15.27 -12.84 -4.26
C LYS A 533 15.01 -12.63 -2.75
N LYS A 534 15.73 -13.38 -1.89
CA LYS A 534 15.46 -13.46 -0.45
C LYS A 534 16.67 -13.16 0.42
N SER A 535 17.85 -13.01 -0.15
CA SER A 535 19.09 -12.82 0.60
C SER A 535 19.86 -11.59 0.14
N SER A 536 20.57 -10.96 1.06
CA SER A 536 21.46 -9.82 0.80
C SER A 536 22.67 -9.86 1.73
N LEU A 537 23.77 -9.28 1.26
CA LEU A 537 24.97 -9.01 2.05
C LEU A 537 25.11 -7.50 2.19
N LYS A 538 25.33 -7.02 3.41
CA LYS A 538 25.59 -5.62 3.74
C LYS A 538 26.97 -5.52 4.37
N GLY A 539 27.83 -4.66 3.87
CA GLY A 539 29.04 -4.17 4.52
C GLY A 539 28.81 -2.74 5.00
N GLU A 540 29.28 -2.40 6.19
CA GLU A 540 29.14 -1.05 6.75
C GLU A 540 30.44 -0.65 7.44
N TYR A 541 30.88 0.58 7.21
CA TYR A 541 31.88 1.25 8.01
C TYR A 541 31.18 2.36 8.81
N ARG A 542 31.43 2.38 10.12
CA ARG A 542 30.84 3.33 11.07
C ARG A 542 31.94 3.97 11.89
N LEU A 543 31.91 5.30 11.97
CA LEU A 543 32.77 6.10 12.81
C LEU A 543 31.89 6.93 13.71
N GLU A 544 32.02 6.76 15.01
CA GLU A 544 31.22 7.48 15.99
C GLU A 544 32.04 7.84 17.24
N ASN A 545 31.72 8.97 17.83
CA ASN A 545 32.16 9.33 19.16
C ASN A 545 31.06 8.96 20.16
N ILE A 546 31.39 8.15 21.14
CA ILE A 546 30.48 7.68 22.18
C ILE A 546 30.94 8.31 23.48
N LYS A 547 30.13 9.20 24.02
CA LYS A 547 30.36 9.84 25.30
C LYS A 547 29.44 9.17 26.34
N ILE A 548 30.04 8.73 27.44
CA ILE A 548 29.34 8.22 28.60
C ILE A 548 29.61 9.17 29.77
N ASP A 549 28.57 9.84 30.24
CA ASP A 549 28.57 10.63 31.45
C ASP A 549 28.02 9.76 32.58
N SER A 550 28.88 9.28 33.46
CA SER A 550 28.55 8.35 34.55
C SER A 550 28.82 8.99 35.91
N GLU A 551 27.95 8.72 36.86
CA GLU A 551 28.14 9.05 38.28
C GLU A 551 28.93 7.95 39.00
N ILE A 552 28.96 6.73 38.45
CA ILE A 552 29.78 5.63 39.01
C ILE A 552 31.26 5.93 38.75
N GLY A 553 32.09 5.73 39.78
CA GLY A 553 33.54 6.03 39.69
C GLY A 553 33.88 7.48 40.02
N ASN A 554 32.91 8.34 40.29
CA ASN A 554 33.19 9.70 40.77
C ASN A 554 33.57 9.65 42.27
N SER A 555 34.72 10.28 42.65
CA SER A 555 35.25 10.28 44.00
C SER A 555 34.33 10.93 45.05
N ASP A 556 33.29 11.63 44.61
CA ASP A 556 32.35 12.33 45.49
C ASP A 556 30.97 11.61 45.57
N TYR A 557 30.85 10.39 45.01
CA TYR A 557 29.59 9.65 44.92
C TYR A 557 29.34 8.83 46.22
N ASP A 558 28.49 9.35 47.09
CA ASP A 558 28.09 8.79 48.39
C ASP A 558 26.58 8.51 48.40
N ILE A 559 26.19 7.22 48.11
CA ILE A 559 24.78 6.82 47.96
C ILE A 559 24.02 6.87 49.26
N ASN A 560 24.71 6.54 50.38
CA ASN A 560 24.07 6.35 51.67
C ASN A 560 24.28 7.50 52.66
N ASN A 561 24.97 8.58 52.23
CA ASN A 561 25.32 9.77 53.03
C ASN A 561 26.17 9.45 54.27
N ASP A 562 27.07 8.47 54.20
CA ASP A 562 28.01 8.15 55.29
C ASP A 562 29.39 8.80 55.16
N ASN A 563 29.57 9.64 54.15
CA ASN A 563 30.81 10.30 53.74
C ASN A 563 31.93 9.36 53.29
N ILE A 564 31.52 8.16 52.76
CA ILE A 564 32.43 7.23 52.12
C ILE A 564 32.13 7.28 50.62
N ASP A 565 33.15 7.32 49.78
CA ASP A 565 33.01 7.28 48.33
C ASP A 565 32.63 5.85 47.90
N ASP A 566 31.34 5.67 47.58
CA ASP A 566 30.78 4.38 47.11
C ASP A 566 31.12 4.06 45.67
N GLY A 567 31.50 5.08 44.88
CA GLY A 567 31.84 4.90 43.47
C GLY A 567 33.14 4.12 43.25
N ASN A 568 34.10 4.20 44.20
CA ASN A 568 35.36 3.46 44.13
C ASN A 568 35.25 1.95 44.50
N ASN A 569 34.09 1.48 44.94
CA ASN A 569 33.87 0.09 45.26
C ASN A 569 33.23 -0.73 44.12
N SER A 570 32.95 -0.12 43.01
CA SER A 570 32.39 -0.80 41.83
C SER A 570 33.33 -1.86 41.25
N GLU A 571 32.79 -2.98 40.75
CA GLU A 571 33.51 -3.98 39.98
C GLU A 571 33.87 -3.47 38.58
N LEU A 572 33.22 -2.36 38.14
CA LEU A 572 33.48 -1.72 36.87
C LEU A 572 34.60 -0.69 37.03
N SER A 573 35.55 -0.72 36.12
CA SER A 573 36.58 0.34 36.08
C SER A 573 35.99 1.63 35.53
N GLU A 574 36.48 2.77 36.00
CA GLU A 574 36.16 4.08 35.48
C GLU A 574 36.32 4.18 33.95
N LYS A 575 37.28 3.41 33.40
CA LYS A 575 37.53 3.34 31.95
C LYS A 575 36.44 2.60 31.14
N SER A 576 35.67 1.70 31.77
CA SER A 576 34.64 0.95 31.07
C SER A 576 33.24 1.60 31.11
N ILE A 577 32.99 2.47 32.08
CA ILE A 577 31.66 3.06 32.35
C ILE A 577 31.62 4.60 32.21
N GLY A 578 32.74 5.28 31.95
CA GLY A 578 32.77 6.72 31.76
C GLY A 578 33.82 7.15 30.75
N GLY A 579 33.60 8.28 30.06
CA GLY A 579 34.55 8.86 29.13
C GLY A 579 34.06 9.08 27.72
N ASP A 580 34.98 9.53 26.88
CA ASP A 580 34.80 9.76 25.45
C ASP A 580 35.54 8.67 24.67
N PHE A 581 34.83 7.93 23.83
CA PHE A 581 35.40 6.83 23.03
C PHE A 581 35.18 7.09 21.55
N LEU A 582 36.25 7.13 20.78
CA LEU A 582 36.17 7.08 19.32
C LEU A 582 36.02 5.62 18.89
N ARG A 583 34.86 5.27 18.40
CA ARG A 583 34.59 3.93 17.88
C ARG A 583 34.65 3.92 16.36
N SER A 584 35.59 3.17 15.81
CA SER A 584 35.74 2.92 14.39
C SER A 584 35.44 1.44 14.14
N ALA A 585 34.37 1.14 13.38
CA ALA A 585 33.89 -0.23 13.25
C ALA A 585 33.58 -0.61 11.79
N LEU A 586 33.95 -1.84 11.42
CA LEU A 586 33.60 -2.47 10.15
C LEU A 586 32.66 -3.64 10.42
N ALA A 587 31.46 -3.60 9.84
CA ALA A 587 30.45 -4.65 10.00
C ALA A 587 30.13 -5.35 8.68
N ALA A 588 29.86 -6.63 8.73
CA ALA A 588 29.34 -7.44 7.64
C ALA A 588 28.10 -8.20 8.11
N ASN A 589 26.98 -8.03 7.40
CA ASN A 589 25.72 -8.67 7.72
C ASN A 589 25.19 -9.47 6.54
N TYR A 590 24.88 -10.74 6.76
CA TYR A 590 24.12 -11.58 5.85
C TYR A 590 22.68 -11.68 6.31
N ILE A 591 21.75 -11.28 5.43
CA ILE A 591 20.33 -11.30 5.73
C ILE A 591 19.62 -12.22 4.74
N TYR A 592 18.86 -13.19 5.27
CA TYR A 592 17.91 -14.00 4.53
C TYR A 592 16.50 -13.73 5.04
N ASP A 593 15.57 -13.36 4.17
CA ASP A 593 14.18 -13.07 4.53
C ASP A 593 13.21 -13.73 3.55
N SER A 594 12.43 -14.69 4.04
CA SER A 594 11.41 -15.40 3.30
C SER A 594 10.01 -15.20 3.87
N ARG A 595 9.84 -14.23 4.77
CA ARG A 595 8.55 -13.91 5.36
C ARG A 595 7.58 -13.42 4.28
N ASP A 596 6.31 -13.73 4.48
CA ASP A 596 5.22 -13.27 3.60
C ASP A 596 4.90 -11.76 3.77
N SER A 597 5.30 -11.18 4.91
CA SER A 597 5.19 -9.75 5.20
C SER A 597 6.33 -9.29 6.10
N GLY A 598 6.86 -8.09 5.84
CA GLY A 598 7.87 -7.46 6.71
C GLY A 598 7.30 -6.88 8.01
N ILE A 599 5.98 -6.59 8.05
CA ILE A 599 5.32 -5.91 9.17
C ILE A 599 4.53 -6.90 10.03
N LEU A 600 3.70 -7.73 9.40
CA LEU A 600 2.84 -8.71 10.08
C LEU A 600 3.04 -10.06 9.41
N ALA A 601 4.16 -10.70 9.73
CA ALA A 601 4.49 -12.00 9.18
C ALA A 601 3.56 -13.09 9.72
N ARG A 602 3.09 -13.95 8.83
CA ARG A 602 2.25 -15.12 9.14
C ARG A 602 2.98 -16.42 8.85
N SER A 603 3.89 -16.40 7.91
CA SER A 603 4.67 -17.55 7.47
C SER A 603 6.05 -17.14 6.98
N GLY A 604 6.96 -18.10 6.94
CA GLY A 604 8.32 -17.87 6.49
C GLY A 604 9.31 -17.75 7.63
N HIS A 605 10.50 -17.30 7.33
CA HIS A 605 11.55 -17.08 8.32
C HIS A 605 12.52 -15.98 7.87
N LYS A 606 13.14 -15.34 8.85
CA LYS A 606 14.24 -14.39 8.67
C LYS A 606 15.44 -14.88 9.45
N VAL A 607 16.62 -14.72 8.90
CA VAL A 607 17.92 -14.96 9.57
C VAL A 607 18.79 -13.76 9.27
N ASP A 608 19.44 -13.21 10.29
CA ASP A 608 20.40 -12.12 10.20
C ASP A 608 21.68 -12.56 10.93
N LEU A 609 22.78 -12.63 10.21
CA LEU A 609 24.09 -12.98 10.74
C LEU A 609 25.00 -11.77 10.61
N GLY A 610 25.50 -11.27 11.72
CA GLY A 610 26.35 -10.11 11.84
C GLY A 610 27.74 -10.45 12.38
N LEU A 611 28.75 -9.83 11.81
CA LEU A 611 30.11 -9.79 12.33
C LEU A 611 30.56 -8.33 12.31
N THR A 612 31.00 -7.82 13.46
CA THR A 612 31.51 -6.45 13.59
C THR A 612 32.91 -6.49 14.19
N LEU A 613 33.83 -5.78 13.60
CA LEU A 613 35.17 -5.53 14.11
C LEU A 613 35.29 -4.04 14.41
N ALA A 614 35.55 -3.69 15.64
CA ALA A 614 35.87 -2.32 16.05
C ALA A 614 37.35 -2.24 16.45
N GLY A 615 37.96 -1.13 16.13
CA GLY A 615 39.36 -0.87 16.51
C GLY A 615 40.41 -1.65 15.75
N GLY A 616 41.51 -1.97 16.41
CA GLY A 616 42.65 -2.67 15.82
C GLY A 616 43.25 -1.91 14.64
N VAL A 617 43.31 -2.53 13.49
CA VAL A 617 43.93 -1.95 12.27
C VAL A 617 43.12 -0.75 11.69
N ILE A 618 41.86 -0.60 12.07
CA ILE A 618 41.01 0.51 11.60
C ILE A 618 40.99 1.71 12.58
N GLY A 619 41.69 1.57 13.72
CA GLY A 619 41.87 2.63 14.72
C GLY A 619 40.63 2.88 15.57
N GLY A 620 40.75 3.79 16.54
CA GLY A 620 39.72 4.10 17.54
C GLY A 620 40.20 3.67 18.94
N ASP A 621 39.33 3.86 19.92
CA ASP A 621 39.63 3.59 21.35
C ASP A 621 38.95 2.30 21.82
N VAL A 622 38.24 1.59 20.93
CA VAL A 622 37.47 0.38 21.24
C VAL A 622 37.94 -0.77 20.36
N ASP A 623 38.47 -1.79 20.98
CA ASP A 623 39.06 -2.96 20.29
C ASP A 623 38.23 -4.22 20.54
N THR A 624 37.11 -4.39 19.79
CA THR A 624 36.18 -5.50 19.98
C THR A 624 35.88 -6.24 18.69
N ILE A 625 35.52 -7.52 18.84
CA ILE A 625 34.90 -8.33 17.81
C ILE A 625 33.54 -8.81 18.32
N THR A 626 32.49 -8.50 17.59
CA THR A 626 31.11 -8.88 17.93
C THR A 626 30.54 -9.82 16.88
N PHE A 627 30.03 -10.94 17.29
CA PHE A 627 29.24 -11.84 16.45
C PHE A 627 27.80 -11.80 16.90
N SER A 628 26.85 -11.75 15.96
CA SER A 628 25.41 -11.82 16.24
C SER A 628 24.69 -12.74 15.25
N ALA A 629 23.75 -13.53 15.76
CA ALA A 629 22.90 -14.39 14.96
C ALA A 629 21.46 -14.24 15.45
N GLN A 630 20.62 -13.57 14.67
CA GLN A 630 19.19 -13.41 14.94
C GLN A 630 18.40 -14.29 13.99
N GLY A 631 17.42 -15.00 14.53
CA GLY A 631 16.55 -15.86 13.77
C GLY A 631 15.10 -15.66 14.14
N GLN A 632 14.21 -15.82 13.18
CA GLN A 632 12.77 -15.69 13.37
C GLN A 632 12.04 -16.70 12.48
N LYS A 633 11.13 -17.48 13.02
CA LYS A 633 10.31 -18.42 12.25
C LYS A 633 8.83 -18.22 12.56
N PHE A 634 8.01 -18.22 11.50
CA PHE A 634 6.56 -18.10 11.59
C PHE A 634 5.87 -19.29 10.94
N TRP A 635 4.83 -19.79 11.60
CA TRP A 635 3.94 -20.83 11.08
C TRP A 635 2.49 -20.37 11.17
N ASN A 636 1.82 -20.32 10.05
CA ASN A 636 0.37 -20.13 10.00
C ASN A 636 -0.31 -21.47 10.26
N LEU A 637 -1.05 -21.54 11.36
CA LEU A 637 -1.72 -22.74 11.82
C LEU A 637 -3.23 -22.67 11.52
N LYS A 638 -4.00 -23.61 12.05
CA LYS A 638 -5.46 -23.62 11.90
C LYS A 638 -6.09 -22.37 12.53
N TRP A 639 -7.27 -21.96 12.02
CA TRP A 639 -8.05 -20.79 12.49
C TRP A 639 -7.28 -19.47 12.43
N ASP A 640 -6.37 -19.34 11.48
CA ASP A 640 -5.56 -18.16 11.30
C ASP A 640 -4.68 -17.82 12.53
N SER A 641 -4.37 -18.81 13.35
CA SER A 641 -3.42 -18.65 14.44
C SER A 641 -1.98 -18.69 13.92
N ILE A 642 -1.08 -18.00 14.61
CA ILE A 642 0.32 -17.89 14.22
C ILE A 642 1.17 -18.32 15.40
N LEU A 643 2.09 -19.24 15.17
CA LEU A 643 3.19 -19.55 16.06
C LEU A 643 4.42 -18.82 15.55
N SER A 644 5.08 -18.05 16.40
CA SER A 644 6.34 -17.37 16.10
C SER A 644 7.41 -17.75 17.11
N VAL A 645 8.63 -17.94 16.62
CA VAL A 645 9.80 -18.26 17.43
C VAL A 645 10.94 -17.36 16.99
N PRO A 646 11.10 -16.17 17.60
CA PRO A 646 12.32 -15.38 17.49
C PRO A 646 13.40 -15.92 18.46
N GLY A 647 14.64 -15.71 18.10
CA GLY A 647 15.79 -16.03 18.95
C GLY A 647 17.03 -15.27 18.54
N GLU A 648 17.93 -15.09 19.46
CA GLU A 648 19.19 -14.37 19.31
C GLU A 648 20.32 -15.06 20.03
N LEU A 649 21.50 -15.11 19.40
CA LEU A 649 22.78 -15.45 20.00
C LEU A 649 23.75 -14.33 19.66
N ALA A 650 24.43 -13.81 20.64
CA ALA A 650 25.43 -12.78 20.42
C ALA A 650 26.63 -12.95 21.35
N PHE A 651 27.79 -12.54 20.86
CA PHE A 651 29.06 -12.60 21.58
C PHE A 651 29.85 -11.34 21.28
N VAL A 652 30.45 -10.77 22.29
CA VAL A 652 31.47 -9.75 22.15
C VAL A 652 32.74 -10.22 22.83
N ASP A 653 33.88 -9.98 22.19
CA ASP A 653 35.19 -10.32 22.71
C ASP A 653 36.15 -9.17 22.47
N ASN A 654 37.16 -9.09 23.29
CA ASN A 654 38.19 -8.09 23.15
C ASN A 654 39.33 -8.62 22.25
N VAL A 655 39.85 -7.79 21.38
CA VAL A 655 40.93 -8.18 20.43
C VAL A 655 42.33 -7.95 21.05
N ASN A 656 42.50 -6.95 21.91
CA ASN A 656 43.80 -6.53 22.43
C ASN A 656 44.00 -6.75 23.94
N GLY A 657 42.98 -7.27 24.65
CA GLY A 657 43.02 -7.54 26.10
C GLY A 657 42.61 -6.39 26.98
N ASP A 658 42.08 -5.30 26.43
CA ASP A 658 41.48 -4.20 27.20
C ASP A 658 40.08 -4.57 27.68
N GLU A 659 39.55 -3.89 28.67
CA GLU A 659 38.20 -4.12 29.16
C GLU A 659 37.14 -3.71 28.13
N ILE A 660 36.09 -4.54 27.96
CA ILE A 660 35.00 -4.24 27.01
C ILE A 660 34.12 -3.13 27.59
N PRO A 661 33.99 -1.98 26.92
CA PRO A 661 33.15 -0.87 27.38
C PRO A 661 31.69 -1.27 27.52
N ILE A 662 30.95 -0.60 28.44
CA ILE A 662 29.58 -0.95 28.77
C ILE A 662 28.63 -0.88 27.56
N PHE A 663 28.89 0.01 26.62
CA PHE A 663 28.06 0.18 25.41
C PHE A 663 28.28 -0.94 24.35
N GLU A 664 29.32 -1.76 24.48
CA GLU A 664 29.53 -2.99 23.69
C GLU A 664 28.93 -4.23 24.35
N ARG A 665 28.65 -4.18 25.66
CA ARG A 665 28.12 -5.32 26.41
C ARG A 665 26.63 -5.56 26.12
N MET A 666 26.19 -6.75 26.45
CA MET A 666 24.86 -7.28 26.13
C MET A 666 23.98 -7.35 27.36
N PHE A 667 22.68 -7.12 27.16
CA PHE A 667 21.66 -7.09 28.21
C PHE A 667 20.38 -7.76 27.71
N LEU A 668 19.62 -8.35 28.62
CA LEU A 668 18.24 -8.77 28.38
C LEU A 668 17.28 -8.09 29.37
N GLY A 669 15.99 -8.28 29.15
CA GLY A 669 14.90 -7.65 29.88
C GLY A 669 14.16 -6.58 29.06
N GLY A 670 12.90 -6.35 29.41
CA GLY A 670 12.00 -5.41 28.76
C GLY A 670 11.19 -5.98 27.61
N GLY A 671 10.30 -5.18 27.08
CA GLY A 671 9.23 -5.57 26.17
C GLY A 671 9.65 -6.20 24.83
N ARG A 672 10.96 -6.24 24.50
CA ARG A 672 11.47 -6.85 23.27
C ARG A 672 12.18 -8.18 23.45
N THR A 673 12.57 -8.52 24.67
CA THR A 673 13.30 -9.73 24.99
C THR A 673 12.60 -10.51 26.10
N LEU A 674 13.07 -10.45 27.33
CA LEU A 674 12.43 -11.06 28.49
C LEU A 674 11.38 -10.11 29.06
N ARG A 675 10.13 -10.28 28.65
CA ARG A 675 9.02 -9.35 28.94
C ARG A 675 8.57 -9.32 30.40
N GLY A 676 8.93 -10.34 31.17
CA GLY A 676 8.66 -10.41 32.62
C GLY A 676 9.65 -9.65 33.48
N PHE A 677 10.74 -9.13 32.90
CA PHE A 677 11.81 -8.43 33.56
C PHE A 677 11.89 -6.97 33.10
N GLU A 678 12.44 -6.10 33.95
CA GLU A 678 12.65 -4.70 33.60
C GLU A 678 13.68 -4.56 32.46
N PHE A 679 13.66 -3.39 31.82
CA PHE A 679 14.55 -3.15 30.68
C PHE A 679 16.01 -3.17 31.10
N ARG A 680 16.84 -4.01 30.47
CA ARG A 680 18.26 -4.23 30.75
C ARG A 680 18.57 -4.76 32.16
N ASP A 681 17.61 -5.28 32.88
CA ASP A 681 17.77 -5.73 34.25
C ASP A 681 18.23 -7.22 34.38
N VAL A 682 18.53 -7.86 33.25
CA VAL A 682 19.04 -9.22 33.21
C VAL A 682 20.47 -9.26 32.68
N GLY A 683 21.39 -9.69 33.51
CA GLY A 683 22.81 -9.81 33.22
C GLY A 683 23.65 -9.77 34.51
N PRO A 684 25.00 -9.84 34.36
CA PRO A 684 25.92 -9.66 35.50
C PRO A 684 25.75 -8.30 36.19
N ARG A 685 25.74 -8.31 37.53
CA ARG A 685 25.55 -7.12 38.37
C ARG A 685 26.83 -6.71 39.07
N ASP A 686 26.93 -5.44 39.43
CA ASP A 686 27.96 -4.86 40.27
C ASP A 686 27.70 -5.18 41.77
N LYS A 687 28.08 -6.38 42.20
CA LYS A 687 27.84 -6.87 43.54
C LYS A 687 28.76 -6.27 44.62
N LYS A 688 29.88 -5.66 44.21
CA LYS A 688 30.83 -4.99 45.10
C LYS A 688 30.49 -3.52 45.29
N GLY A 689 29.87 -2.91 44.25
CA GLY A 689 29.34 -1.57 44.34
C GLY A 689 28.02 -1.52 45.10
N TYR A 690 27.67 -0.39 45.66
CA TYR A 690 26.40 -0.15 46.34
C TYR A 690 25.22 0.04 45.35
N THR A 691 25.50 0.26 44.09
CA THR A 691 24.50 0.50 43.05
C THR A 691 23.71 -0.79 42.69
N ASN A 692 24.37 -1.97 42.81
CA ASN A 692 23.85 -3.24 42.32
C ASN A 692 23.36 -3.19 40.84
N GLU A 693 23.90 -2.28 40.05
CA GLU A 693 23.52 -2.06 38.65
C GLU A 693 23.92 -3.24 37.78
N VAL A 694 23.13 -3.53 36.75
CA VAL A 694 23.47 -4.51 35.74
C VAL A 694 24.48 -3.90 34.76
N PHE A 695 25.68 -4.44 34.70
CA PHE A 695 26.72 -3.93 33.81
C PHE A 695 26.84 -4.73 32.48
N GLY A 696 25.93 -5.69 32.30
CA GLY A 696 25.88 -6.51 31.10
C GLY A 696 26.97 -7.55 30.99
N GLY A 697 26.86 -8.41 30.01
CA GLY A 697 27.79 -9.51 29.74
C GLY A 697 28.30 -9.53 28.31
N ASN A 698 29.19 -10.49 28.06
CA ASN A 698 29.85 -10.63 26.78
C ASN A 698 29.24 -11.76 25.92
N SER A 699 28.34 -12.56 26.47
CA SER A 699 27.63 -13.61 25.76
C SER A 699 26.14 -13.54 26.08
N LEU A 700 25.30 -13.61 25.04
CA LEU A 700 23.84 -13.53 25.15
C LEU A 700 23.19 -14.68 24.38
N GLY A 701 22.22 -15.32 25.00
CA GLY A 701 21.29 -16.23 24.34
C GLY A 701 19.86 -15.90 24.70
N PHE A 702 18.98 -15.82 23.72
CA PHE A 702 17.57 -15.51 23.89
C PHE A 702 16.71 -16.34 22.93
N ILE A 703 15.57 -16.79 23.40
CA ILE A 703 14.53 -17.42 22.61
C ILE A 703 13.16 -17.08 23.18
N SER A 704 12.22 -16.79 22.30
CA SER A 704 10.80 -16.61 22.65
C SER A 704 9.93 -17.57 21.86
N VAL A 705 8.84 -18.00 22.45
CA VAL A 705 7.78 -18.75 21.77
C VAL A 705 6.49 -18.01 22.00
N GLU A 706 5.91 -17.46 20.93
CA GLU A 706 4.65 -16.73 20.99
C GLU A 706 3.60 -17.39 20.09
N TYR A 707 2.42 -17.64 20.66
CA TYR A 707 1.25 -18.13 19.94
C TYR A 707 0.15 -17.08 19.96
N THR A 708 -0.30 -16.66 18.77
CA THR A 708 -1.34 -15.65 18.61
C THR A 708 -2.57 -16.22 17.93
N VAL A 709 -3.75 -15.83 18.42
CA VAL A 709 -5.05 -16.18 17.82
C VAL A 709 -5.84 -14.92 17.49
N PRO A 710 -6.52 -14.84 16.34
CA PRO A 710 -7.39 -13.73 16.05
C PRO A 710 -8.66 -13.81 16.91
N ILE A 711 -8.99 -12.71 17.60
CA ILE A 711 -10.28 -12.52 18.27
C ILE A 711 -11.25 -11.89 17.28
N ILE A 712 -10.80 -10.83 16.62
CA ILE A 712 -11.45 -10.14 15.50
C ILE A 712 -10.37 -9.73 14.48
N GLU A 713 -10.78 -9.19 13.36
CA GLU A 713 -9.86 -8.80 12.26
C GLU A 713 -8.74 -7.84 12.71
N THR A 714 -9.04 -6.98 13.68
CA THR A 714 -8.12 -5.94 14.17
C THR A 714 -7.46 -6.29 15.50
N VAL A 715 -7.85 -7.40 16.17
CA VAL A 715 -7.38 -7.77 17.50
C VAL A 715 -6.97 -9.24 17.54
N ARG A 716 -5.75 -9.50 17.98
CA ARG A 716 -5.25 -10.85 18.25
C ARG A 716 -4.88 -10.98 19.72
N ALA A 717 -5.21 -12.10 20.36
CA ALA A 717 -4.66 -12.47 21.66
C ALA A 717 -3.32 -13.18 21.46
N ALA A 718 -2.41 -13.01 22.40
CA ALA A 718 -1.11 -13.67 22.45
C ALA A 718 -0.92 -14.37 23.78
N VAL A 719 -0.26 -15.51 23.75
CA VAL A 719 0.38 -16.16 24.91
C VAL A 719 1.83 -16.44 24.52
N PHE A 720 2.74 -16.22 25.45
CA PHE A 720 4.15 -16.37 25.15
C PHE A 720 4.96 -16.84 26.36
N SER A 721 6.15 -17.33 26.08
CA SER A 721 7.19 -17.60 27.05
C SER A 721 8.53 -17.19 26.48
N ASP A 722 9.27 -16.43 27.24
CA ASP A 722 10.59 -15.92 26.88
C ASP A 722 11.63 -16.57 27.79
N SER A 723 12.78 -16.92 27.23
CA SER A 723 13.89 -17.49 27.98
C SER A 723 15.21 -16.96 27.45
N GLY A 724 16.16 -16.69 28.34
CA GLY A 724 17.45 -16.19 27.95
C GLY A 724 18.46 -16.15 29.10
N PHE A 725 19.70 -15.88 28.71
CA PHE A 725 20.83 -15.72 29.63
C PHE A 725 21.76 -14.62 29.11
N VAL A 726 22.48 -14.00 30.02
CA VAL A 726 23.59 -13.09 29.73
C VAL A 726 24.76 -13.49 30.65
N ASN A 727 25.86 -13.96 30.05
CA ASN A 727 27.04 -14.42 30.77
C ASN A 727 28.17 -13.38 30.68
N ALA A 728 28.96 -13.27 31.78
CA ALA A 728 30.04 -12.30 31.89
C ALA A 728 31.18 -12.57 30.88
N ASP A 729 31.49 -13.85 30.64
CA ASP A 729 32.61 -14.26 29.80
C ASP A 729 32.23 -14.31 28.32
N SER A 730 33.17 -14.02 27.45
CA SER A 730 33.02 -14.13 26.00
C SER A 730 32.89 -15.60 25.58
N TRP A 731 32.04 -15.89 24.61
CA TRP A 731 31.80 -17.25 24.04
C TRP A 731 31.23 -18.26 25.04
N ASP A 732 30.74 -17.82 26.19
CA ASP A 732 30.13 -18.69 27.18
C ASP A 732 28.64 -18.92 26.90
N LEU A 733 28.31 -20.16 26.52
CA LEU A 733 26.94 -20.62 26.28
C LEU A 733 26.40 -21.44 27.47
N SER A 734 27.01 -21.37 28.63
CA SER A 734 26.59 -22.10 29.79
C SER A 734 25.16 -21.71 30.19
N PRO A 735 24.20 -22.65 30.28
CA PRO A 735 22.83 -22.36 30.64
C PRO A 735 22.63 -22.34 32.20
N SER A 736 23.66 -21.91 32.93
CA SER A 736 23.62 -21.94 34.43
C SER A 736 22.62 -20.95 34.99
N ASP A 737 22.45 -19.81 34.35
CA ASP A 737 21.64 -18.67 34.79
C ASP A 737 20.57 -18.29 33.76
N ILE A 738 19.63 -19.23 33.52
CA ILE A 738 18.50 -18.96 32.59
C ILE A 738 17.38 -18.24 33.30
N TYR A 739 17.05 -17.06 32.80
CA TYR A 739 15.88 -16.31 33.15
C TYR A 739 14.73 -16.73 32.21
N THR A 740 13.55 -16.92 32.79
CA THR A 740 12.36 -17.33 32.01
C THR A 740 11.13 -16.63 32.55
N ASP A 741 10.30 -16.17 31.63
CA ASP A 741 8.99 -15.63 31.94
C ASP A 741 7.88 -16.28 31.11
N ILE A 742 6.65 -16.02 31.54
CA ILE A 742 5.44 -16.37 30.80
C ILE A 742 4.48 -15.19 30.81
N GLY A 743 3.80 -14.96 29.71
CA GLY A 743 2.91 -13.83 29.63
C GLY A 743 1.75 -14.01 28.68
N VAL A 744 0.85 -13.04 28.76
CA VAL A 744 -0.29 -12.89 27.89
C VAL A 744 -0.29 -11.49 27.28
N GLY A 745 -0.85 -11.36 26.09
CA GLY A 745 -0.86 -10.07 25.43
C GLY A 745 -1.98 -9.89 24.41
N ILE A 746 -2.10 -8.67 23.95
CA ILE A 746 -3.03 -8.25 22.89
C ILE A 746 -2.25 -7.52 21.80
N ARG A 747 -2.57 -7.84 20.56
CA ARG A 747 -2.03 -7.20 19.37
C ARG A 747 -3.17 -6.44 18.68
N LEU A 748 -3.11 -5.12 18.69
CA LEU A 748 -4.15 -4.22 18.13
C LEU A 748 -3.66 -3.61 16.82
N LYS A 749 -4.35 -3.88 15.72
CA LYS A 749 -4.11 -3.21 14.45
C LYS A 749 -4.82 -1.85 14.46
N LEU A 750 -4.05 -0.77 14.47
CA LEU A 750 -4.58 0.59 14.50
C LEU A 750 -4.84 1.11 13.07
N PRO A 751 -5.95 1.83 12.83
CA PRO A 751 -6.22 2.43 11.51
C PRO A 751 -5.20 3.48 11.09
N ILE A 752 -4.53 4.10 12.05
CA ILE A 752 -3.58 5.21 11.87
C ILE A 752 -2.12 4.74 11.76
N SER A 753 -1.84 3.47 12.04
CA SER A 753 -0.48 2.93 12.02
C SER A 753 -0.44 1.59 11.30
N PRO A 754 0.54 1.36 10.41
CA PRO A 754 0.77 0.04 9.85
C PRO A 754 1.29 -0.96 10.89
N LEU A 755 1.90 -0.47 12.00
CA LEU A 755 2.43 -1.26 13.09
C LEU A 755 1.34 -1.56 14.11
N PRO A 756 1.24 -2.80 14.63
CA PRO A 756 0.32 -3.12 15.70
C PRO A 756 0.77 -2.52 17.02
N LEU A 757 -0.18 -2.13 17.86
CA LEU A 757 0.06 -1.86 19.26
C LEU A 757 0.09 -3.21 20.02
N ALA A 758 1.19 -3.53 20.66
CA ALA A 758 1.34 -4.66 21.54
C ALA A 758 1.15 -4.20 22.99
N LEU A 759 0.33 -4.93 23.72
CA LEU A 759 0.09 -4.78 25.15
C LEU A 759 0.35 -6.13 25.79
N ASP A 760 1.38 -6.25 26.59
CA ASP A 760 1.84 -7.51 27.19
C ASP A 760 1.93 -7.39 28.71
N TYR A 761 1.53 -8.46 29.40
CA TYR A 761 1.81 -8.64 30.82
C TYR A 761 2.50 -9.98 30.99
N ALA A 762 3.67 -9.98 31.61
CA ALA A 762 4.46 -11.17 31.84
C ALA A 762 4.97 -11.24 33.27
N ILE A 763 5.13 -12.45 33.78
CA ILE A 763 5.65 -12.73 35.11
C ILE A 763 6.89 -13.61 35.01
N PRO A 764 7.94 -13.36 35.79
CA PRO A 764 9.07 -14.24 35.91
C PRO A 764 8.65 -15.61 36.47
N ILE A 765 9.17 -16.70 35.88
CA ILE A 765 9.00 -18.06 36.41
C ILE A 765 10.34 -18.63 36.89
N SER A 766 11.43 -18.17 36.33
CA SER A 766 12.78 -18.51 36.77
C SER A 766 13.63 -17.24 36.73
N SER A 767 14.17 -16.88 37.89
CA SER A 767 15.12 -15.78 38.06
C SER A 767 16.27 -16.26 38.92
N PRO A 768 17.43 -16.56 38.34
CA PRO A 768 18.65 -16.87 39.09
C PRO A 768 19.05 -15.75 40.04
N ASP A 769 18.86 -14.51 39.61
CA ASP A 769 19.02 -13.32 40.42
C ASP A 769 17.65 -12.89 40.97
N LYS A 770 17.51 -12.88 42.28
CA LYS A 770 16.26 -12.53 42.96
C LYS A 770 15.92 -11.04 42.85
N GLU A 771 16.89 -10.21 42.61
CA GLU A 771 16.71 -8.76 42.49
C GLU A 771 16.11 -8.36 41.12
N ALA A 772 16.28 -9.20 40.11
CA ALA A 772 15.61 -9.06 38.83
C ALA A 772 14.13 -9.51 38.84
N ASP A 773 13.65 -10.12 39.94
CA ASP A 773 12.26 -10.59 40.05
C ASP A 773 11.36 -9.53 40.75
N ASN A 774 10.83 -8.63 39.95
CA ASN A 774 9.92 -7.56 40.40
C ASN A 774 8.43 -7.96 40.35
N GLY A 775 8.12 -9.28 40.31
CA GLY A 775 6.74 -9.81 40.42
C GLY A 775 5.88 -9.67 39.16
N GLY A 776 6.42 -9.20 38.08
CA GLY A 776 5.78 -9.10 36.74
C GLY A 776 5.75 -7.70 36.18
N GLN A 777 5.82 -7.62 34.83
CA GLN A 777 5.95 -6.39 34.09
C GLN A 777 4.81 -6.20 33.09
N PHE A 778 4.32 -5.00 32.99
CA PHE A 778 3.40 -4.55 31.93
C PHE A 778 4.17 -3.79 30.88
N ASN A 779 4.18 -4.32 29.65
CA ASN A 779 4.84 -3.72 28.52
C ASN A 779 3.84 -3.26 27.49
N PHE A 780 4.07 -2.11 26.91
CA PHE A 780 3.35 -1.65 25.74
C PHE A 780 4.32 -1.11 24.70
N SER A 781 4.08 -1.41 23.45
CA SER A 781 4.91 -0.96 22.36
C SER A 781 4.12 -0.84 21.06
N LEU A 782 4.45 0.18 20.27
CA LEU A 782 4.01 0.32 18.89
C LEU A 782 5.16 -0.13 17.99
N SER A 783 5.23 -1.44 17.75
CA SER A 783 6.35 -2.03 16.98
C SER A 783 5.87 -3.10 16.03
N SER A 784 6.64 -3.32 14.95
CA SER A 784 6.61 -4.59 14.25
C SER A 784 7.26 -5.64 15.15
N GLN A 785 6.68 -6.82 15.24
CA GLN A 785 7.37 -7.95 15.88
C GLN A 785 8.75 -8.12 15.20
N PHE A 786 9.81 -7.70 15.92
CA PHE A 786 11.23 -7.83 15.62
C PHE A 786 11.71 -7.46 14.22
#